data_09d5e230ca4825933f67295b299932b8
#
_entry.id   09d5e230ca4825933f67295b299932b8
#
_cell.length_a   1.000
_cell.length_b   1.000
_cell.length_c   1.000
_cell.angle_alpha   90.00
_cell.angle_beta   90.00
_cell.angle_gamma   90.00
#
_symmetry.space_group_name_H-M   'P 1'
#
loop_
_entity.id
_entity.type
_entity.pdbx_description
1 polymer ?
#
loop_
_entity_poly.entity_id
_entity_poly.type
_entity_poly.pdbx_seq_one_letter_code
_entity_poly.pdbx_strand_id
1 'polypeptide(L)'
;MITEIRKRDGRVEPFDAGKIVSAITKAMVQAGEVDEDVALRIASKIANSNQLSGTVDVEQIQDMVEDGLMGSRCKKTAKAYIKYRESRNQERQKNNDLNKQIEDILLCNNVQNQNANVDEHSFGGRKFESANVLHKNIALNVFIRPEVAQAHRESRIYLHDLSEYDIGSHNCLFADLQRLLNNGFATRNGDVRPANSFSTACQLIAVIFQIQSQVQYGGVASCHLDYDLASFVTKTFFKKYVMALVKSSQDFADTDFSAMTDEEIDAFIDKVKPDVLAKAGLTEKDIHLDNKSSLDSVMYNQAYFDMMCEGKQAAQSLYHNLNTLESRAGSQIPFTSINFGTDTSTSGRLVSRWLMSASLDGIGQYHLTPIFPISIFKYKKGVNARPGDPNYDIKKLAIKSLCKRIYPNIVNCDFSQNIEDPNNPDTEMATMGCRTMMGYDRNGLGYSKLGRGNVCPTTINLPKIGIKHGICLGERSKPDLDGFWKELDEVLYLTEMSLVDRFYHVCKQSVASAKFMYGNGTIADFDQASFKGIYEAMKHGTLAVGYIGIAEMCQALFGKDHSEDDEVWKFALSVVEHIYKYCQSASEKHNLNFSCYATPAENLCKTYAMALKKEFGEIPRVTDREYITNSHHVPVWQKVSIYRKLELEAPFCKYPTGGCITYIELESSVMKNEKAVEDIIDYAMSLDIPYLAFNFPIDSCLKCGYQGEINYNCPKCGNTEIQRLRRVTGYLTTDYRNFNAGKIKECLDRVKHSNYTDFLPTNGDDAE
;
A
#
# COMPACT_ATOMS: atom_id res chain seq x y z
N MET A 1 -29.45 48.48 31.48
CA MET A 1 -27.96 48.45 31.51
C MET A 1 -27.48 47.02 31.48
N ILE A 2 -26.41 46.77 30.71
CA ILE A 2 -25.73 45.49 30.68
C ILE A 2 -24.92 45.33 31.95
N THR A 3 -25.06 44.22 32.68
CA THR A 3 -24.34 43.94 33.92
C THR A 3 -23.27 42.85 33.73
N GLU A 4 -23.54 41.91 32.83
CA GLU A 4 -22.71 40.75 32.60
C GLU A 4 -22.64 40.38 31.13
N ILE A 5 -21.59 39.68 30.74
CA ILE A 5 -21.42 39.10 29.41
C ILE A 5 -21.30 37.60 29.53
N ARG A 6 -22.12 36.87 28.77
CA ARG A 6 -21.94 35.44 28.55
C ARG A 6 -20.94 35.26 27.43
N LYS A 7 -19.82 34.62 27.75
CA LYS A 7 -18.79 34.20 26.78
C LYS A 7 -19.34 33.04 25.97
N ARG A 8 -18.68 32.75 24.83
CA ARG A 8 -19.00 31.63 23.96
C ARG A 8 -18.90 30.24 24.60
N ASP A 9 -18.04 30.12 25.61
CA ASP A 9 -17.86 28.87 26.41
C ASP A 9 -18.88 28.77 27.58
N GLY A 10 -19.88 29.66 27.63
CA GLY A 10 -20.91 29.68 28.64
C GLY A 10 -20.55 30.40 29.93
N ARG A 11 -19.28 30.77 30.15
CA ARG A 11 -18.88 31.53 31.33
C ARG A 11 -19.49 32.92 31.32
N VAL A 12 -19.90 33.38 32.49
CA VAL A 12 -20.44 34.73 32.68
C VAL A 12 -19.38 35.58 33.40
N GLU A 13 -19.07 36.74 32.82
CA GLU A 13 -18.14 37.72 33.37
C GLU A 13 -18.79 39.09 33.50
N PRO A 14 -18.39 39.95 34.44
CA PRO A 14 -18.87 41.33 34.52
C PRO A 14 -18.62 42.07 33.19
N PHE A 15 -19.59 42.94 32.84
CA PHE A 15 -19.45 43.77 31.64
C PHE A 15 -18.37 44.83 31.84
N ASP A 16 -17.46 44.91 30.86
CA ASP A 16 -16.37 45.91 30.86
C ASP A 16 -16.32 46.62 29.49
N ALA A 17 -16.80 47.89 29.47
CA ALA A 17 -16.76 48.71 28.26
C ALA A 17 -15.31 49.01 27.78
N GLY A 18 -14.32 48.97 28.66
CA GLY A 18 -12.93 49.17 28.30
C GLY A 18 -12.39 48.08 27.37
N LYS A 19 -12.91 46.84 27.47
CA LYS A 19 -12.57 45.77 26.54
C LYS A 19 -13.08 46.07 25.12
N ILE A 20 -14.21 46.73 24.96
CA ILE A 20 -14.75 47.17 23.67
C ILE A 20 -13.84 48.24 23.07
N VAL A 21 -13.49 49.27 23.86
CA VAL A 21 -12.58 50.34 23.41
C VAL A 21 -11.25 49.73 22.95
N SER A 22 -10.66 48.87 23.76
CA SER A 22 -9.39 48.18 23.42
C SER A 22 -9.47 47.41 22.11
N ALA A 23 -10.57 46.68 21.86
CA ALA A 23 -10.77 45.91 20.65
C ALA A 23 -10.88 46.82 19.41
N ILE A 24 -11.63 47.89 19.49
CA ILE A 24 -11.78 48.88 18.42
C ILE A 24 -10.45 49.57 18.15
N THR A 25 -9.74 50.02 19.19
CA THR A 25 -8.43 50.69 19.05
C THR A 25 -7.39 49.80 18.37
N LYS A 26 -7.36 48.53 18.69
CA LYS A 26 -6.46 47.56 17.99
C LYS A 26 -6.77 47.45 16.50
N ALA A 27 -8.05 47.43 16.12
CA ALA A 27 -8.46 47.42 14.73
C ALA A 27 -8.14 48.75 14.02
N MET A 28 -8.27 49.90 14.73
CA MET A 28 -7.87 51.24 14.23
C MET A 28 -6.38 51.34 13.95
N VAL A 29 -5.54 50.85 14.83
CA VAL A 29 -4.07 50.79 14.64
C VAL A 29 -3.72 49.95 13.41
N GLN A 30 -4.33 48.78 13.27
CA GLN A 30 -4.13 47.92 12.11
C GLN A 30 -4.60 48.53 10.79
N ALA A 31 -5.69 49.34 10.84
CA ALA A 31 -6.24 50.00 9.66
C ALA A 31 -5.55 51.34 9.34
N GLY A 32 -4.68 51.84 10.20
CA GLY A 32 -4.07 53.17 10.09
C GLY A 32 -5.09 54.33 10.21
N GLU A 33 -6.20 54.13 10.95
CA GLU A 33 -7.30 55.10 11.17
C GLU A 33 -7.55 55.24 12.67
N VAL A 34 -6.61 55.85 13.40
CA VAL A 34 -6.73 56.00 14.87
C VAL A 34 -7.64 57.19 15.21
N ASP A 35 -8.77 56.92 15.87
CA ASP A 35 -9.73 57.89 16.35
C ASP A 35 -10.36 57.41 17.65
N GLU A 36 -9.75 57.77 18.77
CA GLU A 36 -10.16 57.35 20.11
C GLU A 36 -11.57 57.81 20.50
N ASP A 37 -12.01 58.98 20.02
CA ASP A 37 -13.35 59.49 20.27
C ASP A 37 -14.44 58.63 19.65
N VAL A 38 -14.18 58.04 18.49
CA VAL A 38 -15.09 57.08 17.85
C VAL A 38 -15.18 55.81 18.65
N ALA A 39 -14.06 55.27 19.13
CA ALA A 39 -14.02 54.06 19.95
C ALA A 39 -14.79 54.23 21.27
N LEU A 40 -14.58 55.35 21.97
CA LEU A 40 -15.24 55.67 23.21
C LEU A 40 -16.76 55.90 23.00
N ARG A 41 -17.16 56.58 21.93
CA ARG A 41 -18.58 56.80 21.63
C ARG A 41 -19.33 55.51 21.34
N ILE A 42 -18.72 54.60 20.59
CA ILE A 42 -19.32 53.30 20.29
C ILE A 42 -19.44 52.47 21.57
N ALA A 43 -18.42 52.39 22.37
CA ALA A 43 -18.44 51.65 23.64
C ALA A 43 -19.49 52.22 24.62
N SER A 44 -19.59 53.58 24.76
CA SER A 44 -20.58 54.24 25.59
C SER A 44 -22.02 54.02 25.09
N LYS A 45 -22.22 54.05 23.76
CA LYS A 45 -23.52 53.74 23.14
C LYS A 45 -23.99 52.31 23.43
N ILE A 46 -23.06 51.34 23.39
CA ILE A 46 -23.37 49.96 23.71
C ILE A 46 -23.65 49.79 25.20
N ALA A 47 -22.83 50.37 26.08
CA ALA A 47 -23.01 50.31 27.53
C ALA A 47 -24.36 50.88 28.00
N ASN A 48 -24.83 51.94 27.33
CA ASN A 48 -26.09 52.66 27.64
C ASN A 48 -27.26 52.24 26.74
N SER A 49 -27.11 51.10 26.00
CA SER A 49 -28.19 50.64 25.12
C SER A 49 -29.45 50.25 25.90
N ASN A 50 -30.61 50.74 25.47
CA ASN A 50 -31.90 50.31 26.01
C ASN A 50 -32.39 48.99 25.43
N GLN A 51 -31.70 48.46 24.40
CA GLN A 51 -32.04 47.20 23.72
C GLN A 51 -31.53 45.99 24.44
N LEU A 52 -30.52 46.14 25.32
CA LEU A 52 -29.87 45.05 26.03
C LEU A 52 -29.80 45.35 27.54
N SER A 53 -30.13 44.37 28.39
CA SER A 53 -30.09 44.51 29.85
C SER A 53 -29.75 43.14 30.50
N GLY A 54 -29.12 43.17 31.68
CA GLY A 54 -28.72 41.97 32.40
C GLY A 54 -27.53 41.26 31.75
N THR A 55 -27.59 39.93 31.63
CA THR A 55 -26.56 39.11 31.02
C THR A 55 -26.75 39.04 29.50
N VAL A 56 -25.79 39.50 28.73
CA VAL A 56 -25.84 39.62 27.25
C VAL A 56 -24.76 38.72 26.61
N ASP A 57 -25.08 38.10 25.49
CA ASP A 57 -24.13 37.28 24.75
C ASP A 57 -23.06 38.16 24.07
N VAL A 58 -21.78 37.67 24.11
CA VAL A 58 -20.66 38.41 23.52
C VAL A 58 -20.84 38.67 22.03
N GLU A 59 -21.59 37.81 21.30
CA GLU A 59 -21.87 38.02 19.87
C GLU A 59 -22.74 39.23 19.63
N GLN A 60 -23.77 39.44 20.45
CA GLN A 60 -24.63 40.63 20.35
C GLN A 60 -23.82 41.93 20.57
N ILE A 61 -22.86 41.92 21.49
CA ILE A 61 -21.95 43.05 21.68
C ILE A 61 -21.09 43.29 20.44
N GLN A 62 -20.56 42.22 19.83
CA GLN A 62 -19.72 42.30 18.63
C GLN A 62 -20.53 42.84 17.43
N ASP A 63 -21.77 42.40 17.25
CA ASP A 63 -22.66 42.89 16.19
C ASP A 63 -22.89 44.41 16.35
N MET A 64 -23.14 44.86 17.57
CA MET A 64 -23.30 46.29 17.85
C MET A 64 -22.01 47.10 17.63
N VAL A 65 -20.83 46.52 17.85
CA VAL A 65 -19.54 47.14 17.54
C VAL A 65 -19.36 47.26 16.02
N GLU A 66 -19.69 46.24 15.26
CA GLU A 66 -19.68 46.29 13.79
C GLU A 66 -20.60 47.35 13.22
N ASP A 67 -21.85 47.37 13.67
CA ASP A 67 -22.83 48.37 13.26
C ASP A 67 -22.38 49.81 13.62
N GLY A 68 -21.81 49.98 14.83
CA GLY A 68 -21.24 51.23 15.27
C GLY A 68 -20.09 51.73 14.41
N LEU A 69 -19.16 50.81 14.06
CA LEU A 69 -18.05 51.10 13.17
C LEU A 69 -18.50 51.37 11.73
N MET A 70 -19.43 50.57 11.23
CA MET A 70 -20.04 50.79 9.89
C MET A 70 -20.80 52.13 9.79
N GLY A 71 -21.44 52.57 10.88
CA GLY A 71 -22.08 53.86 10.97
C GLY A 71 -21.13 55.06 11.19
N SER A 72 -19.88 54.82 11.49
CA SER A 72 -18.85 55.81 11.76
C SER A 72 -18.12 56.29 10.48
N ARG A 73 -17.25 57.31 10.66
CA ARG A 73 -16.31 57.75 9.59
C ARG A 73 -15.14 56.80 9.36
N CYS A 74 -14.84 55.88 10.29
CA CYS A 74 -13.72 54.98 10.27
C CYS A 74 -14.01 53.69 9.45
N LYS A 75 -14.19 53.79 8.11
CA LYS A 75 -14.59 52.68 7.25
C LYS A 75 -13.53 51.61 7.07
N LYS A 76 -12.26 52.00 7.07
CA LYS A 76 -11.14 51.02 6.98
C LYS A 76 -11.06 50.18 8.26
N THR A 77 -11.28 50.82 9.42
CA THR A 77 -11.36 50.14 10.72
C THR A 77 -12.52 49.15 10.76
N ALA A 78 -13.73 49.57 10.29
CA ALA A 78 -14.87 48.65 10.20
C ALA A 78 -14.53 47.41 9.38
N LYS A 79 -13.95 47.59 8.19
CA LYS A 79 -13.51 46.47 7.34
C LYS A 79 -12.47 45.59 8.01
N ALA A 80 -11.48 46.16 8.70
CA ALA A 80 -10.45 45.42 9.43
C ALA A 80 -11.04 44.61 10.60
N TYR A 81 -11.96 45.20 11.35
CA TYR A 81 -12.63 44.56 12.48
C TYR A 81 -13.47 43.35 12.03
N ILE A 82 -14.31 43.54 10.99
CA ILE A 82 -15.16 42.49 10.43
C ILE A 82 -14.28 41.33 9.90
N LYS A 83 -13.25 41.66 9.12
CA LYS A 83 -12.31 40.64 8.59
C LYS A 83 -11.60 39.85 9.70
N TYR A 84 -11.18 40.53 10.76
CA TYR A 84 -10.55 39.89 11.92
C TYR A 84 -11.53 38.96 12.65
N ARG A 85 -12.77 39.44 12.91
CA ARG A 85 -13.82 38.64 13.54
C ARG A 85 -14.15 37.40 12.73
N GLU A 86 -14.30 37.56 11.42
CA GLU A 86 -14.57 36.45 10.50
C GLU A 86 -13.43 35.42 10.49
N SER A 87 -12.17 35.87 10.39
CA SER A 87 -11.01 34.98 10.49
C SER A 87 -10.99 34.19 11.80
N ARG A 88 -11.28 34.86 12.93
CA ARG A 88 -11.33 34.19 14.26
C ARG A 88 -12.51 33.24 14.40
N ASN A 89 -13.63 33.50 13.76
CA ASN A 89 -14.77 32.58 13.73
C ASN A 89 -14.45 31.34 12.90
N GLN A 90 -13.83 31.51 11.74
CA GLN A 90 -13.37 30.40 10.90
C GLN A 90 -12.32 29.51 11.59
N GLU A 91 -11.34 30.12 12.28
CA GLU A 91 -10.36 29.37 13.08
C GLU A 91 -11.02 28.53 14.17
N ARG A 92 -12.00 29.10 14.87
CA ARG A 92 -12.76 28.40 15.93
C ARG A 92 -13.59 27.27 15.38
N GLN A 93 -14.26 27.51 14.26
CA GLN A 93 -15.09 26.50 13.62
C GLN A 93 -14.20 25.31 13.18
N LYS A 94 -13.04 25.59 12.56
CA LYS A 94 -12.07 24.54 12.21
C LYS A 94 -11.60 23.76 13.43
N ASN A 95 -11.31 24.43 14.54
CA ASN A 95 -10.89 23.76 15.78
C ASN A 95 -12.03 22.93 16.41
N ASN A 96 -13.26 23.40 16.35
CA ASN A 96 -14.43 22.65 16.81
C ASN A 96 -14.69 21.43 15.95
N ASP A 97 -14.58 21.56 14.62
CA ASP A 97 -14.73 20.45 13.68
C ASP A 97 -13.63 19.38 13.89
N LEU A 98 -12.37 19.81 14.11
CA LEU A 98 -11.27 18.92 14.43
C LEU A 98 -11.49 18.17 15.75
N ASN A 99 -11.88 18.89 16.81
CA ASN A 99 -12.17 18.28 18.11
C ASN A 99 -13.33 17.28 18.02
N LYS A 100 -14.38 17.62 17.25
CA LYS A 100 -15.51 16.72 17.04
C LYS A 100 -15.11 15.45 16.29
N GLN A 101 -14.27 15.55 15.25
CA GLN A 101 -13.76 14.38 14.57
C GLN A 101 -12.96 13.45 15.50
N ILE A 102 -12.10 14.02 16.35
CA ILE A 102 -11.34 13.28 17.35
C ILE A 102 -12.28 12.64 18.38
N GLU A 103 -13.28 13.37 18.87
CA GLU A 103 -14.28 12.86 19.83
C GLU A 103 -15.05 11.68 19.24
N ASP A 104 -15.53 11.80 18.00
CA ASP A 104 -16.26 10.74 17.29
C ASP A 104 -15.40 9.44 17.19
N ILE A 105 -14.09 9.57 16.93
CA ILE A 105 -13.17 8.44 16.92
C ILE A 105 -13.00 7.84 18.32
N LEU A 106 -12.74 8.67 19.33
CA LEU A 106 -12.50 8.22 20.71
C LEU A 106 -13.71 7.54 21.33
N LEU A 107 -14.91 7.99 20.99
CA LEU A 107 -16.20 7.44 21.46
C LEU A 107 -16.74 6.32 20.55
N CYS A 108 -16.04 5.97 19.47
CA CYS A 108 -16.50 5.02 18.45
C CYS A 108 -17.86 5.40 17.83
N ASN A 109 -18.15 6.68 17.71
CA ASN A 109 -19.31 7.20 17.03
C ASN A 109 -19.05 7.24 15.52
N ASN A 110 -19.91 6.60 14.71
CA ASN A 110 -19.79 6.57 13.24
C ASN A 110 -18.41 6.08 12.75
N VAL A 111 -17.90 4.99 13.32
CA VAL A 111 -16.65 4.36 12.87
C VAL A 111 -16.78 4.02 11.39
N GLN A 112 -15.99 4.67 10.56
CA GLN A 112 -15.84 4.35 9.15
C GLN A 112 -14.50 3.64 8.98
N ASN A 113 -14.52 2.34 8.75
CA ASN A 113 -13.33 1.56 8.47
C ASN A 113 -12.57 2.17 7.28
N GLN A 114 -11.56 2.98 7.55
CA GLN A 114 -10.74 3.61 6.52
C GLN A 114 -9.63 2.68 6.06
N ASN A 115 -9.16 1.82 6.95
CA ASN A 115 -8.15 0.81 6.67
C ASN A 115 -8.61 -0.52 7.28
N ALA A 116 -8.87 -1.51 6.44
CA ALA A 116 -9.34 -2.84 6.86
C ALA A 116 -8.38 -3.60 7.81
N ASN A 117 -7.13 -3.14 7.95
CA ASN A 117 -6.13 -3.72 8.85
C ASN A 117 -6.04 -3.01 10.20
N VAL A 118 -6.72 -1.89 10.40
CA VAL A 118 -6.81 -1.19 11.69
C VAL A 118 -8.09 -1.63 12.40
N ASP A 119 -7.96 -2.12 13.63
CA ASP A 119 -9.12 -2.26 14.51
C ASP A 119 -9.44 -0.90 15.16
N GLU A 120 -10.33 -0.13 14.53
CA GLU A 120 -10.74 1.21 14.97
C GLU A 120 -11.47 1.20 16.33
N HIS A 121 -11.91 0.04 16.82
CA HIS A 121 -12.51 -0.12 18.15
C HIS A 121 -11.47 -0.37 19.24
N SER A 122 -10.26 -0.84 18.89
CA SER A 122 -9.20 -1.10 19.86
C SER A 122 -8.64 0.19 20.47
N PHE A 123 -7.98 0.08 21.62
CA PHE A 123 -7.28 1.22 22.23
C PHE A 123 -6.18 1.78 21.32
N GLY A 124 -5.42 0.88 20.67
CA GLY A 124 -4.36 1.22 19.73
C GLY A 124 -4.90 1.91 18.47
N GLY A 125 -5.97 1.35 17.90
CA GLY A 125 -6.63 1.91 16.70
C GLY A 125 -7.20 3.29 16.93
N ARG A 126 -7.96 3.51 18.02
CA ARG A 126 -8.51 4.84 18.36
C ARG A 126 -7.42 5.89 18.57
N LYS A 127 -6.34 5.54 19.27
CA LYS A 127 -5.21 6.43 19.46
C LYS A 127 -4.52 6.77 18.14
N PHE A 128 -4.32 5.77 17.28
CA PHE A 128 -3.70 5.92 15.98
C PHE A 128 -4.54 6.81 15.04
N GLU A 129 -5.84 6.53 14.91
CA GLU A 129 -6.72 7.32 14.05
C GLU A 129 -6.91 8.76 14.55
N SER A 130 -6.97 8.98 15.87
CA SER A 130 -7.01 10.34 16.43
C SER A 130 -5.73 11.13 16.11
N ALA A 131 -4.56 10.48 16.16
CA ALA A 131 -3.29 11.10 15.74
C ALA A 131 -3.29 11.41 14.25
N ASN A 132 -3.78 10.49 13.41
CA ASN A 132 -3.89 10.68 11.96
C ASN A 132 -4.69 11.93 11.58
N VAL A 133 -5.78 12.21 12.27
CA VAL A 133 -6.60 13.44 12.04
C VAL A 133 -5.77 14.70 12.33
N LEU A 134 -5.01 14.72 13.42
CA LEU A 134 -4.12 15.84 13.77
C LEU A 134 -3.02 16.04 12.72
N HIS A 135 -2.30 14.98 12.37
CA HIS A 135 -1.22 15.03 11.38
C HIS A 135 -1.69 15.50 10.01
N LYS A 136 -2.82 14.98 9.51
CA LYS A 136 -3.44 15.45 8.25
C LYS A 136 -3.75 16.94 8.27
N ASN A 137 -4.28 17.44 9.39
CA ASN A 137 -4.58 18.86 9.54
C ASN A 137 -3.31 19.71 9.52
N ILE A 138 -2.28 19.30 10.26
CA ILE A 138 -0.98 19.98 10.30
C ILE A 138 -0.33 19.97 8.92
N ALA A 139 -0.28 18.82 8.25
CA ALA A 139 0.29 18.70 6.91
C ALA A 139 -0.33 19.70 5.93
N LEU A 140 -1.68 19.75 5.86
CA LEU A 140 -2.42 20.60 4.92
C LEU A 140 -2.36 22.10 5.22
N ASN A 141 -2.14 22.49 6.48
CA ASN A 141 -2.20 23.91 6.87
C ASN A 141 -0.80 24.51 7.14
N VAL A 142 0.24 23.69 7.35
CA VAL A 142 1.57 24.17 7.76
C VAL A 142 2.66 23.77 6.77
N PHE A 143 2.66 22.52 6.29
CA PHE A 143 3.79 21.97 5.51
C PHE A 143 3.56 22.05 4.00
N ILE A 144 2.33 21.80 3.55
CA ILE A 144 2.01 21.76 2.12
C ILE A 144 1.72 23.16 1.60
N ARG A 145 2.28 23.50 0.44
CA ARG A 145 2.02 24.80 -0.18
C ARG A 145 0.53 25.03 -0.49
N PRO A 146 0.03 26.25 -0.37
CA PRO A 146 -1.40 26.56 -0.42
C PRO A 146 -2.12 26.05 -1.67
N GLU A 147 -1.52 26.19 -2.86
CA GLU A 147 -2.11 25.77 -4.13
C GLU A 147 -2.29 24.24 -4.22
N VAL A 148 -1.34 23.48 -3.71
CA VAL A 148 -1.40 22.00 -3.65
C VAL A 148 -2.43 21.55 -2.60
N ALA A 149 -2.43 22.20 -1.42
CA ALA A 149 -3.42 21.92 -0.39
C ALA A 149 -4.85 22.24 -0.85
N GLN A 150 -5.02 23.32 -1.62
CA GLN A 150 -6.31 23.69 -2.22
C GLN A 150 -6.76 22.66 -3.26
N ALA A 151 -5.87 22.24 -4.17
CA ALA A 151 -6.16 21.22 -5.17
C ALA A 151 -6.58 19.88 -4.53
N HIS A 152 -5.98 19.53 -3.39
CA HIS A 152 -6.41 18.36 -2.60
C HIS A 152 -7.80 18.55 -1.99
N ARG A 153 -8.09 19.71 -1.36
CA ARG A 153 -9.42 20.02 -0.78
C ARG A 153 -10.52 20.06 -1.84
N GLU A 154 -10.19 20.51 -3.04
CA GLU A 154 -11.09 20.52 -4.20
C GLU A 154 -11.21 19.17 -4.90
N SER A 155 -10.53 18.15 -4.42
CA SER A 155 -10.49 16.82 -5.02
C SER A 155 -10.04 16.81 -6.50
N ARG A 156 -9.14 17.73 -6.88
CA ARG A 156 -8.45 17.70 -8.19
C ARG A 156 -7.32 16.68 -8.17
N ILE A 157 -6.61 16.60 -7.04
CA ILE A 157 -5.58 15.61 -6.72
C ILE A 157 -5.84 14.99 -5.35
N TYR A 158 -5.27 13.83 -5.08
CA TYR A 158 -5.27 13.21 -3.76
C TYR A 158 -3.84 12.96 -3.30
N LEU A 159 -3.47 13.64 -2.22
CA LEU A 159 -2.21 13.40 -1.54
C LEU A 159 -2.39 12.19 -0.62
N HIS A 160 -1.74 11.09 -0.95
CA HIS A 160 -1.82 9.87 -0.14
C HIS A 160 -1.07 10.03 1.17
N ASP A 161 -1.56 9.32 2.20
CA ASP A 161 -0.89 9.18 3.51
C ASP A 161 -0.45 10.54 4.09
N LEU A 162 -1.41 11.48 4.13
CA LEU A 162 -1.18 12.82 4.67
C LEU A 162 -0.76 12.84 6.13
N SER A 163 -1.17 11.82 6.92
CA SER A 163 -0.74 11.64 8.30
C SER A 163 0.75 11.36 8.47
N GLU A 164 1.42 10.97 7.38
CA GLU A 164 2.83 10.67 7.34
C GLU A 164 3.67 11.78 6.69
N TYR A 165 2.99 12.81 6.16
CA TYR A 165 3.65 13.88 5.41
C TYR A 165 4.53 14.74 6.30
N ASP A 166 3.99 15.26 7.40
CA ASP A 166 4.68 16.14 8.35
C ASP A 166 5.81 15.42 9.09
N ILE A 167 5.64 14.11 9.35
CA ILE A 167 6.66 13.24 9.94
C ILE A 167 7.83 13.02 8.97
N GLY A 168 7.56 13.01 7.66
CA GLY A 168 8.56 12.79 6.61
C GLY A 168 8.99 11.33 6.49
N SER A 169 8.08 10.37 6.74
CA SER A 169 8.30 8.96 6.43
C SER A 169 8.01 8.67 4.95
N HIS A 170 8.55 7.56 4.43
CA HIS A 170 8.35 7.14 3.05
C HIS A 170 7.41 5.92 2.95
N ASN A 171 6.97 5.58 1.72
CA ASN A 171 5.96 4.57 1.51
C ASN A 171 6.52 3.14 1.71
N CYS A 172 7.12 2.54 0.70
CA CYS A 172 7.45 1.11 0.70
C CYS A 172 8.89 0.86 0.25
N LEU A 173 9.40 -0.36 0.52
CA LEU A 173 10.80 -0.73 0.27
C LEU A 173 10.96 -2.22 -0.07
N PHE A 174 11.80 -2.54 -1.06
CA PHE A 174 12.43 -3.84 -1.22
C PHE A 174 13.65 -3.92 -0.32
N ALA A 175 13.57 -4.67 0.78
CA ALA A 175 14.64 -4.79 1.75
C ALA A 175 15.77 -5.70 1.23
N ASP A 176 17.03 -5.33 1.49
CA ASP A 176 18.20 -6.18 1.24
C ASP A 176 18.30 -7.26 2.34
N LEU A 177 17.53 -8.34 2.15
CA LEU A 177 17.50 -9.46 3.11
C LEU A 177 18.79 -10.25 3.12
N GLN A 178 19.40 -10.49 1.96
CA GLN A 178 20.62 -11.29 1.87
C GLN A 178 21.76 -10.68 2.69
N ARG A 179 21.91 -9.35 2.62
CA ARG A 179 22.89 -8.61 3.41
C ARG A 179 22.63 -8.74 4.90
N LEU A 180 21.40 -8.50 5.34
CA LEU A 180 21.02 -8.53 6.76
C LEU A 180 21.18 -9.94 7.35
N LEU A 181 20.78 -10.97 6.61
CA LEU A 181 20.86 -12.36 7.06
C LEU A 181 22.30 -12.86 7.14
N ASN A 182 23.18 -12.43 6.23
CA ASN A 182 24.59 -12.88 6.21
C ASN A 182 25.48 -12.08 7.15
N ASN A 183 25.20 -10.80 7.43
CA ASN A 183 26.05 -9.94 8.26
C ASN A 183 25.50 -9.75 9.68
N GLY A 184 24.22 -10.11 9.91
CA GLY A 184 23.51 -9.70 11.09
C GLY A 184 23.12 -8.21 11.05
N PHE A 185 22.50 -7.71 12.10
CA PHE A 185 22.05 -6.32 12.16
C PHE A 185 21.90 -5.83 13.60
N ALA A 186 22.04 -4.52 13.78
CA ALA A 186 21.84 -3.88 15.07
C ALA A 186 20.38 -3.47 15.27
N THR A 187 19.87 -3.66 16.46
CA THR A 187 18.58 -3.14 16.94
C THR A 187 18.79 -2.10 18.01
N ARG A 188 17.71 -1.50 18.52
CA ARG A 188 17.80 -0.55 19.62
C ARG A 188 18.40 -1.15 20.89
N ASN A 189 18.13 -2.44 21.14
CA ASN A 189 18.42 -3.09 22.42
C ASN A 189 19.56 -4.14 22.33
N GLY A 190 20.19 -4.30 21.18
CA GLY A 190 21.27 -5.25 20.98
C GLY A 190 21.47 -5.64 19.53
N ASP A 191 22.45 -6.49 19.28
CA ASP A 191 22.81 -6.98 17.97
C ASP A 191 22.20 -8.36 17.72
N VAL A 192 21.84 -8.59 16.44
CA VAL A 192 21.37 -9.88 15.95
C VAL A 192 22.48 -10.50 15.11
N ARG A 193 22.90 -11.73 15.48
CA ARG A 193 23.95 -12.47 14.76
C ARG A 193 23.49 -12.88 13.36
N PRO A 194 24.44 -13.12 12.42
CA PRO A 194 24.14 -13.73 11.12
C PRO A 194 23.35 -15.05 11.25
N ALA A 195 22.48 -15.32 10.30
CA ALA A 195 21.77 -16.59 10.25
C ALA A 195 22.73 -17.72 9.88
N ASN A 196 22.60 -18.87 10.54
CA ASN A 196 23.39 -20.06 10.31
C ASN A 196 22.56 -21.26 9.82
N SER A 197 21.25 -21.12 9.72
CA SER A 197 20.33 -22.14 9.21
C SER A 197 19.14 -21.50 8.50
N PHE A 198 18.41 -22.30 7.74
CA PHE A 198 17.17 -21.88 7.08
C PHE A 198 16.09 -21.45 8.10
N SER A 199 15.96 -22.19 9.19
CA SER A 199 15.00 -21.88 10.26
C SER A 199 15.31 -20.51 10.90
N THR A 200 16.57 -20.27 11.25
CA THR A 200 17.00 -18.96 11.79
C THR A 200 16.79 -17.84 10.77
N ALA A 201 17.10 -18.07 9.50
CA ALA A 201 16.88 -17.07 8.45
C ALA A 201 15.40 -16.70 8.32
N CYS A 202 14.48 -17.67 8.32
CA CYS A 202 13.03 -17.41 8.30
C CYS A 202 12.56 -16.61 9.53
N GLN A 203 13.06 -16.90 10.72
CA GLN A 203 12.76 -16.14 11.92
C GLN A 203 13.27 -14.70 11.82
N LEU A 204 14.51 -14.51 11.35
CA LEU A 204 15.08 -13.17 11.20
C LEU A 204 14.36 -12.35 10.12
N ILE A 205 13.86 -12.96 9.04
CA ILE A 205 13.03 -12.26 8.05
C ILE A 205 11.77 -11.71 8.71
N ALA A 206 11.10 -12.49 9.56
CA ALA A 206 9.92 -11.99 10.29
C ALA A 206 10.29 -10.79 11.18
N VAL A 207 11.41 -10.84 11.89
CA VAL A 207 11.92 -9.73 12.72
C VAL A 207 12.25 -8.51 11.87
N ILE A 208 12.98 -8.69 10.76
CA ILE A 208 13.36 -7.60 9.84
C ILE A 208 12.10 -6.91 9.30
N PHE A 209 11.12 -7.69 8.81
CA PHE A 209 9.88 -7.15 8.26
C PHE A 209 9.07 -6.39 9.31
N GLN A 210 9.02 -6.88 10.54
CA GLN A 210 8.33 -6.21 11.65
C GLN A 210 9.00 -4.88 12.01
N ILE A 211 10.33 -4.86 12.16
CA ILE A 211 11.06 -3.62 12.51
C ILE A 211 10.98 -2.62 11.35
N GLN A 212 11.21 -3.06 10.11
CA GLN A 212 11.15 -2.20 8.93
C GLN A 212 9.76 -1.57 8.75
N SER A 213 8.69 -2.33 9.00
CA SER A 213 7.32 -1.83 8.87
C SER A 213 6.93 -0.75 9.87
N GLN A 214 7.74 -0.53 10.93
CA GLN A 214 7.52 0.56 11.89
C GLN A 214 8.14 1.90 11.44
N VAL A 215 9.05 1.88 10.47
CA VAL A 215 9.79 3.06 10.03
C VAL A 215 9.36 3.56 8.63
N GLN A 216 8.32 2.96 8.08
CA GLN A 216 7.69 3.32 6.82
C GLN A 216 6.18 3.08 6.90
N TYR A 217 5.39 3.80 6.09
CA TYR A 217 3.94 3.63 6.14
C TYR A 217 3.37 2.60 5.14
N GLY A 218 4.11 2.22 4.10
CA GLY A 218 3.73 1.19 3.15
C GLY A 218 4.30 -0.18 3.47
N GLY A 219 4.35 -1.04 2.46
CA GLY A 219 4.80 -2.42 2.59
C GLY A 219 6.31 -2.59 2.55
N VAL A 220 6.79 -3.68 3.16
CA VAL A 220 8.16 -4.19 3.01
C VAL A 220 8.14 -5.48 2.22
N ALA A 221 9.09 -5.66 1.30
CA ALA A 221 9.11 -6.80 0.40
C ALA A 221 10.51 -7.39 0.20
N SER A 222 10.57 -8.69 -0.16
CA SER A 222 11.72 -9.29 -0.82
C SER A 222 11.46 -9.35 -2.33
N CYS A 223 12.46 -9.03 -3.15
CA CYS A 223 12.35 -9.12 -4.61
C CYS A 223 12.63 -10.52 -5.17
N HIS A 224 13.29 -11.42 -4.40
CA HIS A 224 13.67 -12.77 -4.82
C HIS A 224 14.00 -13.67 -3.61
N LEU A 225 13.00 -14.01 -2.80
CA LEU A 225 13.19 -14.71 -1.53
C LEU A 225 13.82 -16.10 -1.67
N ASP A 226 13.60 -16.78 -2.79
CA ASP A 226 14.23 -18.07 -3.10
C ASP A 226 15.75 -17.96 -3.23
N TYR A 227 16.26 -16.90 -3.89
CA TYR A 227 17.69 -16.59 -3.94
C TYR A 227 18.23 -16.17 -2.57
N ASP A 228 17.49 -15.30 -1.85
CA ASP A 228 17.90 -14.82 -0.52
C ASP A 228 18.14 -15.97 0.47
N LEU A 229 17.33 -17.03 0.38
CA LEU A 229 17.34 -18.14 1.33
C LEU A 229 18.10 -19.39 0.86
N ALA A 230 18.47 -19.50 -0.42
CA ALA A 230 19.12 -20.70 -0.97
C ALA A 230 20.40 -21.11 -0.21
N SER A 231 21.25 -20.14 0.12
CA SER A 231 22.48 -20.40 0.87
C SER A 231 22.24 -20.97 2.26
N PHE A 232 21.14 -20.60 2.92
CA PHE A 232 20.79 -21.10 4.24
C PHE A 232 20.23 -22.52 4.21
N VAL A 233 19.61 -22.94 3.10
CA VAL A 233 19.25 -24.34 2.86
C VAL A 233 20.51 -25.20 2.80
N THR A 234 21.52 -24.75 2.03
CA THR A 234 22.81 -25.42 1.94
C THR A 234 23.52 -25.52 3.29
N LYS A 235 23.56 -24.42 4.07
CA LYS A 235 24.11 -24.41 5.44
C LYS A 235 23.37 -25.40 6.35
N THR A 236 22.05 -25.47 6.27
CA THR A 236 21.25 -26.42 7.05
C THR A 236 21.56 -27.86 6.69
N PHE A 237 21.62 -28.19 5.38
CA PHE A 237 21.98 -29.54 4.93
C PHE A 237 23.38 -29.93 5.41
N PHE A 238 24.36 -29.05 5.23
CA PHE A 238 25.72 -29.25 5.69
C PHE A 238 25.78 -29.59 7.19
N LYS A 239 25.14 -28.78 8.03
CA LYS A 239 25.07 -29.00 9.48
C LYS A 239 24.45 -30.36 9.82
N LYS A 240 23.33 -30.73 9.17
CA LYS A 240 22.63 -32.00 9.40
C LYS A 240 23.52 -33.18 8.96
N TYR A 241 24.24 -33.06 7.84
CA TYR A 241 25.13 -34.10 7.36
C TYR A 241 26.33 -34.32 8.28
N VAL A 242 26.98 -33.24 8.72
CA VAL A 242 28.09 -33.32 9.70
C VAL A 242 27.60 -33.94 11.00
N MET A 243 26.40 -33.54 11.50
CA MET A 243 25.83 -34.16 12.70
C MET A 243 25.55 -35.67 12.51
N ALA A 244 25.08 -36.09 11.33
CA ALA A 244 24.89 -37.49 11.04
C ALA A 244 26.21 -38.28 11.07
N LEU A 245 27.31 -37.71 10.51
CA LEU A 245 28.64 -38.25 10.61
C LEU A 245 29.13 -38.37 12.06
N VAL A 246 28.95 -37.33 12.86
CA VAL A 246 29.33 -37.32 14.30
C VAL A 246 28.58 -38.41 15.05
N LYS A 247 27.27 -38.52 14.89
CA LYS A 247 26.43 -39.53 15.57
C LYS A 247 26.77 -40.96 15.14
N SER A 248 27.30 -41.16 13.93
CA SER A 248 27.73 -42.49 13.43
C SER A 248 29.14 -42.87 13.85
N SER A 249 29.94 -41.89 14.33
CA SER A 249 31.33 -42.17 14.74
C SER A 249 31.38 -42.83 16.11
N GLN A 250 32.19 -43.89 16.21
CA GLN A 250 32.40 -44.56 17.49
C GLN A 250 33.05 -43.66 18.54
N ASP A 251 33.80 -42.63 18.12
CA ASP A 251 34.46 -41.68 19.03
C ASP A 251 33.49 -40.87 19.87
N PHE A 252 32.22 -40.73 19.45
CA PHE A 252 31.19 -39.93 20.10
C PHE A 252 29.97 -40.73 20.49
N ALA A 253 30.08 -42.11 20.51
CA ALA A 253 28.97 -43.00 20.80
C ALA A 253 28.33 -42.74 22.19
N ASP A 254 29.15 -42.31 23.16
CA ASP A 254 28.71 -42.03 24.54
C ASP A 254 28.28 -40.54 24.77
N THR A 255 28.24 -39.75 23.72
CA THR A 255 27.87 -38.33 23.83
C THR A 255 26.35 -38.18 23.86
N ASP A 256 25.82 -37.65 24.96
CA ASP A 256 24.39 -37.34 25.07
C ASP A 256 24.06 -35.96 24.49
N PHE A 257 23.73 -35.93 23.22
CA PHE A 257 23.34 -34.70 22.52
C PHE A 257 21.99 -34.15 22.96
N SER A 258 21.15 -34.96 23.66
CA SER A 258 19.84 -34.48 24.13
C SER A 258 19.94 -33.60 25.37
N ALA A 259 21.05 -33.65 26.08
CA ALA A 259 21.35 -32.81 27.23
C ALA A 259 22.01 -31.46 26.88
N MET A 260 22.40 -31.25 25.60
CA MET A 260 23.08 -30.05 25.13
C MET A 260 22.08 -29.03 24.57
N THR A 261 22.40 -27.73 24.78
CA THR A 261 21.74 -26.64 24.10
C THR A 261 22.18 -26.60 22.61
N ASP A 262 21.44 -25.90 21.76
CA ASP A 262 21.81 -25.74 20.35
C ASP A 262 23.19 -25.07 20.19
N GLU A 263 23.52 -24.09 21.03
CA GLU A 263 24.83 -23.44 21.03
C GLU A 263 25.97 -24.39 21.42
N GLU A 264 25.74 -25.27 22.40
CA GLU A 264 26.70 -26.28 22.82
C GLU A 264 26.91 -27.33 21.73
N ILE A 265 25.84 -27.72 21.04
CA ILE A 265 25.88 -28.62 19.88
C ILE A 265 26.70 -27.97 18.73
N ASP A 266 26.43 -26.70 18.41
CA ASP A 266 27.12 -25.96 17.37
C ASP A 266 28.63 -25.85 17.66
N ALA A 267 28.97 -25.45 18.89
CA ALA A 267 30.35 -25.36 19.35
C ALA A 267 31.06 -26.74 19.33
N PHE A 268 30.36 -27.80 19.70
CA PHE A 268 30.85 -29.15 19.64
C PHE A 268 31.11 -29.57 18.19
N ILE A 269 30.15 -29.37 17.30
CA ILE A 269 30.29 -29.68 15.86
C ILE A 269 31.49 -28.94 15.28
N ASP A 270 31.61 -27.63 15.51
CA ASP A 270 32.71 -26.82 15.00
C ASP A 270 34.08 -27.35 15.46
N LYS A 271 34.17 -27.85 16.70
CA LYS A 271 35.37 -28.43 17.28
C LYS A 271 35.75 -29.76 16.64
N VAL A 272 34.79 -30.67 16.41
CA VAL A 272 35.06 -32.06 15.95
C VAL A 272 34.99 -32.20 14.44
N LYS A 273 34.40 -31.24 13.74
CA LYS A 273 34.16 -31.21 12.29
C LYS A 273 35.42 -31.54 11.48
N PRO A 274 36.62 -30.94 11.72
CA PRO A 274 37.80 -31.24 10.93
C PRO A 274 38.20 -32.71 11.00
N ASP A 275 38.15 -33.33 12.19
CA ASP A 275 38.55 -34.73 12.41
C ASP A 275 37.54 -35.68 11.80
N VAL A 276 36.24 -35.40 11.94
CA VAL A 276 35.15 -36.24 11.40
C VAL A 276 35.19 -36.22 9.85
N LEU A 277 35.39 -35.05 9.25
CA LEU A 277 35.49 -34.91 7.80
C LEU A 277 36.78 -35.61 7.27
N ALA A 278 37.91 -35.43 7.93
CA ALA A 278 39.16 -36.11 7.53
C ALA A 278 39.03 -37.64 7.58
N LYS A 279 38.40 -38.22 8.63
CA LYS A 279 38.11 -39.65 8.74
C LYS A 279 37.16 -40.15 7.63
N ALA A 280 36.21 -39.34 7.23
CA ALA A 280 35.29 -39.65 6.14
C ALA A 280 35.92 -39.44 4.75
N GLY A 281 37.12 -38.87 4.66
CA GLY A 281 37.75 -38.53 3.39
C GLY A 281 37.07 -37.38 2.64
N LEU A 282 36.38 -36.49 3.36
CA LEU A 282 35.58 -35.40 2.81
C LEU A 282 36.18 -34.05 3.21
N THR A 283 35.92 -33.05 2.38
CA THR A 283 36.10 -31.64 2.69
C THR A 283 34.75 -30.96 2.83
N GLU A 284 34.69 -29.75 3.40
CA GLU A 284 33.43 -28.97 3.49
C GLU A 284 32.79 -28.77 2.12
N LYS A 285 33.56 -28.63 1.06
CA LYS A 285 33.09 -28.43 -0.32
C LYS A 285 32.41 -29.66 -0.93
N ASP A 286 32.70 -30.85 -0.40
CA ASP A 286 32.12 -32.10 -0.89
C ASP A 286 30.71 -32.30 -0.37
N ILE A 287 30.35 -31.66 0.76
CA ILE A 287 29.05 -31.79 1.40
C ILE A 287 28.06 -30.77 0.81
N HIS A 288 27.44 -31.16 -0.28
CA HIS A 288 26.47 -30.37 -1.00
C HIS A 288 25.26 -31.21 -1.43
N LEU A 289 24.08 -30.58 -1.52
CA LEU A 289 22.83 -31.26 -1.91
C LEU A 289 22.95 -31.98 -3.26
N ASP A 290 23.72 -31.43 -4.21
CA ASP A 290 23.88 -31.97 -5.55
C ASP A 290 24.91 -33.12 -5.62
N ASN A 291 25.69 -33.33 -4.56
CA ASN A 291 26.76 -34.36 -4.50
C ASN A 291 26.28 -35.71 -3.93
N LYS A 292 24.99 -36.03 -4.09
CA LYS A 292 24.37 -37.24 -3.54
C LYS A 292 25.13 -38.53 -3.86
N SER A 293 25.73 -38.62 -5.05
CA SER A 293 26.48 -39.81 -5.49
C SER A 293 27.87 -39.98 -4.83
N SER A 294 28.42 -38.89 -4.30
CA SER A 294 29.75 -38.85 -3.67
C SER A 294 29.70 -38.96 -2.14
N LEU A 295 28.52 -38.83 -1.56
CA LEU A 295 28.28 -38.85 -0.12
C LEU A 295 27.72 -40.20 0.33
N ASP A 296 27.99 -40.59 1.58
CA ASP A 296 27.36 -41.77 2.16
C ASP A 296 25.83 -41.67 2.07
N SER A 297 25.20 -42.69 1.49
CA SER A 297 23.79 -42.67 1.17
C SER A 297 22.89 -42.65 2.41
N VAL A 298 23.29 -43.27 3.52
CA VAL A 298 22.50 -43.30 4.77
C VAL A 298 22.56 -41.93 5.44
N MET A 299 23.76 -41.39 5.56
CA MET A 299 23.98 -40.06 6.15
C MET A 299 23.30 -38.96 5.31
N TYR A 300 23.43 -39.05 3.98
CA TYR A 300 22.76 -38.14 3.06
C TYR A 300 21.23 -38.16 3.24
N ASN A 301 20.64 -39.36 3.22
CA ASN A 301 19.17 -39.48 3.33
C ASN A 301 18.67 -39.00 4.70
N GLN A 302 19.41 -39.28 5.79
CA GLN A 302 19.06 -38.77 7.12
C GLN A 302 19.13 -37.25 7.16
N ALA A 303 20.25 -36.67 6.73
CA ALA A 303 20.41 -35.20 6.68
C ALA A 303 19.37 -34.51 5.81
N TYR A 304 19.08 -35.09 4.65
CA TYR A 304 18.05 -34.58 3.73
C TYR A 304 16.66 -34.65 4.35
N PHE A 305 16.28 -35.72 5.02
CA PHE A 305 15.01 -35.87 5.70
C PHE A 305 14.86 -34.83 6.83
N ASP A 306 15.88 -34.70 7.68
CA ASP A 306 15.87 -33.74 8.80
C ASP A 306 15.77 -32.29 8.31
N MET A 307 16.50 -31.96 7.23
CA MET A 307 16.42 -30.65 6.58
C MET A 307 15.03 -30.40 5.99
N MET A 308 14.42 -31.40 5.34
CA MET A 308 13.08 -31.27 4.76
C MET A 308 12.01 -31.02 5.83
N CYS A 309 12.11 -31.67 6.98
CA CYS A 309 11.21 -31.45 8.11
C CYS A 309 11.37 -30.05 8.69
N GLU A 310 12.62 -29.62 8.94
CA GLU A 310 12.95 -28.30 9.45
C GLU A 310 12.49 -27.19 8.48
N GLY A 311 12.80 -27.35 7.18
CA GLY A 311 12.46 -26.37 6.17
C GLY A 311 10.96 -26.15 6.01
N LYS A 312 10.16 -27.21 6.03
CA LYS A 312 8.70 -27.12 6.00
C LYS A 312 8.16 -26.37 7.21
N GLN A 313 8.64 -26.69 8.41
CA GLN A 313 8.20 -26.06 9.65
C GLN A 313 8.62 -24.58 9.71
N ALA A 314 9.84 -24.25 9.26
CA ALA A 314 10.34 -22.88 9.22
C ALA A 314 9.51 -21.99 8.29
N ALA A 315 9.16 -22.49 7.10
CA ALA A 315 8.28 -21.77 6.18
C ALA A 315 6.87 -21.54 6.77
N GLN A 316 6.30 -22.55 7.43
CA GLN A 316 5.03 -22.40 8.13
C GLN A 316 5.12 -21.35 9.25
N SER A 317 6.20 -21.37 10.04
CA SER A 317 6.43 -20.39 11.12
C SER A 317 6.55 -18.97 10.58
N LEU A 318 7.20 -18.78 9.41
CA LEU A 318 7.28 -17.47 8.75
C LEU A 318 5.89 -16.93 8.42
N TYR A 319 5.03 -17.74 7.79
CA TYR A 319 3.65 -17.33 7.48
C TYR A 319 2.85 -17.04 8.75
N HIS A 320 2.97 -17.85 9.80
CA HIS A 320 2.30 -17.60 11.08
C HIS A 320 2.73 -16.28 11.71
N ASN A 321 4.04 -16.03 11.80
CA ASN A 321 4.58 -14.81 12.41
C ASN A 321 4.12 -13.55 11.65
N LEU A 322 4.11 -13.59 10.32
CA LEU A 322 3.69 -12.44 9.51
C LEU A 322 2.17 -12.20 9.51
N ASN A 323 1.37 -13.15 10.00
CA ASN A 323 -0.09 -13.00 10.13
C ASN A 323 -0.59 -12.75 11.54
N THR A 324 0.23 -12.94 12.57
CA THR A 324 -0.23 -12.90 13.97
C THR A 324 0.44 -11.81 14.81
N LEU A 325 1.57 -11.27 14.36
CA LEU A 325 2.32 -10.28 15.12
C LEU A 325 1.92 -8.86 14.71
N GLU A 326 1.05 -8.23 15.47
CA GLU A 326 0.58 -6.86 15.31
C GLU A 326 1.66 -5.88 15.76
N SER A 327 2.67 -5.66 14.92
CA SER A 327 3.85 -4.85 15.25
C SER A 327 3.80 -3.39 14.76
N ARG A 328 2.77 -3.01 14.00
CA ARG A 328 2.58 -1.63 13.53
C ARG A 328 1.65 -0.83 14.43
N ALA A 329 1.75 0.51 14.38
CA ALA A 329 0.82 1.41 15.06
C ALA A 329 -0.63 1.10 14.67
N GLY A 330 -1.56 1.22 15.64
CA GLY A 330 -2.97 0.87 15.42
C GLY A 330 -3.26 -0.62 15.42
N SER A 331 -2.40 -1.45 16.02
CA SER A 331 -2.51 -2.91 16.07
C SER A 331 -2.56 -3.57 14.69
N GLN A 332 -1.85 -3.00 13.72
CA GLN A 332 -1.78 -3.54 12.37
C GLN A 332 -0.74 -4.64 12.24
N ILE A 333 -1.02 -5.63 11.40
CA ILE A 333 -0.03 -6.59 10.91
C ILE A 333 0.89 -5.89 9.89
N PRO A 334 2.19 -6.26 9.81
CA PRO A 334 3.09 -5.74 8.78
C PRO A 334 2.59 -6.03 7.37
N PHE A 335 2.55 -5.01 6.51
CA PHE A 335 2.27 -5.20 5.08
C PHE A 335 3.49 -5.80 4.40
N THR A 336 3.47 -7.10 4.17
CA THR A 336 4.63 -7.83 3.66
C THR A 336 4.35 -8.50 2.34
N SER A 337 5.37 -8.58 1.47
CA SER A 337 5.30 -9.27 0.19
C SER A 337 6.57 -10.08 -0.04
N ILE A 338 6.43 -11.25 -0.67
CA ILE A 338 7.55 -12.11 -1.04
C ILE A 338 7.42 -12.52 -2.50
N ASN A 339 8.47 -12.29 -3.29
CA ASN A 339 8.59 -12.73 -4.67
C ASN A 339 9.53 -13.94 -4.73
N PHE A 340 9.19 -14.98 -5.50
CA PHE A 340 9.97 -16.19 -5.63
C PHE A 340 9.51 -17.03 -6.84
N GLY A 341 10.28 -18.07 -7.22
CA GLY A 341 9.91 -19.04 -8.25
C GLY A 341 10.89 -19.15 -9.41
N THR A 342 11.94 -18.31 -9.47
CA THR A 342 12.91 -18.28 -10.58
C THR A 342 14.26 -18.88 -10.28
N ASP A 343 14.65 -19.08 -9.01
CA ASP A 343 15.88 -19.78 -8.69
C ASP A 343 15.76 -21.26 -9.06
N THR A 344 16.60 -21.71 -10.00
CA THR A 344 16.64 -23.09 -10.52
C THR A 344 17.63 -23.99 -9.78
N SER A 345 18.39 -23.46 -8.82
CA SER A 345 19.26 -24.26 -7.97
C SER A 345 18.44 -25.22 -7.10
N THR A 346 19.02 -26.36 -6.72
CA THR A 346 18.35 -27.32 -5.83
C THR A 346 17.86 -26.66 -4.55
N SER A 347 18.67 -25.79 -3.95
CA SER A 347 18.32 -25.06 -2.72
C SER A 347 17.19 -24.06 -2.93
N GLY A 348 17.23 -23.22 -3.96
CA GLY A 348 16.18 -22.23 -4.25
C GLY A 348 14.84 -22.87 -4.62
N ARG A 349 14.88 -23.99 -5.36
CA ARG A 349 13.69 -24.82 -5.64
C ARG A 349 13.04 -25.36 -4.36
N LEU A 350 13.85 -25.80 -3.38
CA LEU A 350 13.34 -26.24 -2.07
C LEU A 350 12.68 -25.09 -1.32
N VAL A 351 13.28 -23.89 -1.31
CA VAL A 351 12.66 -22.69 -0.72
C VAL A 351 11.28 -22.44 -1.33
N SER A 352 11.19 -22.35 -2.66
CA SER A 352 9.94 -22.12 -3.38
C SER A 352 8.88 -23.20 -3.06
N ARG A 353 9.29 -24.47 -2.97
CA ARG A 353 8.39 -25.57 -2.58
C ARG A 353 7.88 -25.45 -1.15
N TRP A 354 8.74 -25.11 -0.19
CA TRP A 354 8.34 -24.95 1.20
C TRP A 354 7.39 -23.76 1.39
N LEU A 355 7.69 -22.63 0.74
CA LEU A 355 6.80 -21.45 0.76
C LEU A 355 5.41 -21.80 0.20
N MET A 356 5.36 -22.46 -0.97
CA MET A 356 4.07 -22.85 -1.55
C MET A 356 3.35 -23.91 -0.73
N SER A 357 4.06 -24.85 -0.13
CA SER A 357 3.46 -25.86 0.75
C SER A 357 2.87 -25.20 2.00
N ALA A 358 3.58 -24.26 2.62
CA ALA A 358 3.10 -23.53 3.78
C ALA A 358 1.85 -22.69 3.45
N SER A 359 1.86 -21.99 2.29
CA SER A 359 0.68 -21.28 1.79
C SER A 359 -0.51 -22.22 1.59
N LEU A 360 -0.30 -23.35 0.94
CA LEU A 360 -1.33 -24.35 0.63
C LEU A 360 -1.90 -24.99 1.90
N ASP A 361 -1.05 -25.29 2.88
CA ASP A 361 -1.48 -25.83 4.18
C ASP A 361 -2.34 -24.80 4.95
N GLY A 362 -2.08 -23.50 4.79
CA GLY A 362 -2.78 -22.43 5.49
C GLY A 362 -2.36 -22.28 6.95
N ILE A 363 -2.99 -21.34 7.66
CA ILE A 363 -2.65 -21.01 9.06
C ILE A 363 -3.74 -21.43 10.05
N GLY A 364 -3.30 -21.73 11.27
CA GLY A 364 -4.17 -22.08 12.39
C GLY A 364 -4.87 -23.44 12.22
N GLN A 365 -5.69 -23.77 13.20
CA GLN A 365 -6.40 -25.07 13.27
C GLN A 365 -7.44 -25.28 12.14
N TYR A 366 -7.90 -24.20 11.51
CA TYR A 366 -8.88 -24.23 10.42
C TYR A 366 -8.24 -24.13 9.04
N HIS A 367 -6.92 -24.13 8.96
CA HIS A 367 -6.18 -24.02 7.69
C HIS A 367 -6.65 -22.81 6.84
N LEU A 368 -6.75 -21.65 7.48
CA LEU A 368 -7.22 -20.43 6.82
C LEU A 368 -6.18 -19.89 5.84
N THR A 369 -6.64 -19.13 4.85
CA THR A 369 -5.75 -18.45 3.93
C THR A 369 -4.94 -17.37 4.68
N PRO A 370 -3.60 -17.36 4.58
CA PRO A 370 -2.78 -16.28 5.14
C PRO A 370 -3.06 -14.97 4.38
N ILE A 371 -3.23 -13.87 5.12
CA ILE A 371 -3.41 -12.54 4.53
C ILE A 371 -2.04 -12.00 4.10
N PHE A 372 -1.03 -12.19 4.93
CA PHE A 372 0.36 -11.85 4.68
C PHE A 372 1.28 -13.07 4.88
N PRO A 373 2.45 -13.08 4.22
CA PRO A 373 2.90 -12.14 3.18
C PRO A 373 2.06 -12.32 1.91
N ILE A 374 1.89 -11.21 1.14
CA ILE A 374 1.40 -11.32 -0.23
C ILE A 374 2.42 -12.16 -1.00
N SER A 375 2.03 -13.38 -1.33
CA SER A 375 2.88 -14.31 -2.07
C SER A 375 2.79 -14.01 -3.56
N ILE A 376 3.93 -13.85 -4.23
CA ILE A 376 4.05 -13.47 -5.63
C ILE A 376 4.95 -14.47 -6.33
N PHE A 377 4.37 -15.24 -7.25
CA PHE A 377 5.10 -16.19 -8.06
C PHE A 377 5.60 -15.53 -9.34
N LYS A 378 6.89 -15.65 -9.59
CA LYS A 378 7.59 -15.10 -10.75
C LYS A 378 7.47 -16.06 -11.93
N TYR A 379 6.65 -15.70 -12.92
CA TYR A 379 6.53 -16.42 -14.18
C TYR A 379 7.66 -16.01 -15.13
N LYS A 380 8.39 -16.96 -15.69
CA LYS A 380 9.51 -16.71 -16.60
C LYS A 380 9.65 -17.81 -17.65
N LYS A 381 9.74 -17.42 -18.94
CA LYS A 381 9.95 -18.35 -20.05
C LYS A 381 11.32 -19.05 -19.91
N GLY A 382 11.34 -20.37 -20.20
CA GLY A 382 12.55 -21.18 -20.06
C GLY A 382 12.90 -21.54 -18.60
N VAL A 383 12.17 -21.03 -17.61
CA VAL A 383 12.36 -21.34 -16.18
C VAL A 383 11.18 -22.13 -15.63
N ASN A 384 9.94 -21.66 -15.85
CA ASN A 384 8.75 -22.30 -15.28
C ASN A 384 7.49 -22.20 -16.16
N ALA A 385 7.59 -21.62 -17.36
CA ALA A 385 6.43 -21.34 -18.18
C ALA A 385 5.78 -22.61 -18.77
N ARG A 386 6.59 -23.59 -19.23
CA ARG A 386 6.15 -24.75 -20.01
C ARG A 386 6.59 -26.08 -19.43
N PRO A 387 5.91 -27.19 -19.74
CA PRO A 387 6.42 -28.52 -19.42
C PRO A 387 7.82 -28.72 -19.96
N GLY A 388 8.73 -29.20 -19.09
CA GLY A 388 10.16 -29.37 -19.40
C GLY A 388 11.06 -28.25 -18.87
N ASP A 389 10.51 -27.09 -18.50
CA ASP A 389 11.26 -26.06 -17.81
C ASP A 389 11.66 -26.52 -16.40
N PRO A 390 12.82 -26.09 -15.86
CA PRO A 390 13.36 -26.61 -14.59
C PRO A 390 12.42 -26.41 -13.39
N ASN A 391 11.64 -25.32 -13.33
CA ASN A 391 10.72 -24.99 -12.24
C ASN A 391 9.24 -25.12 -12.63
N TYR A 392 8.91 -25.83 -13.70
CA TYR A 392 7.51 -26.04 -14.11
C TYR A 392 6.66 -26.71 -13.03
N ASP A 393 7.24 -27.69 -12.31
CA ASP A 393 6.59 -28.33 -11.18
C ASP A 393 6.29 -27.39 -10.01
N ILE A 394 7.11 -26.34 -9.82
CA ILE A 394 6.85 -25.26 -8.85
C ILE A 394 5.68 -24.41 -9.33
N LYS A 395 5.59 -24.07 -10.64
CA LYS A 395 4.41 -23.40 -11.23
C LYS A 395 3.13 -24.19 -10.97
N LYS A 396 3.17 -25.51 -11.16
CA LYS A 396 1.99 -26.38 -10.87
C LYS A 396 1.58 -26.31 -9.39
N LEU A 397 2.55 -26.30 -8.48
CA LEU A 397 2.29 -26.16 -7.05
C LEU A 397 1.73 -24.75 -6.71
N ALA A 398 2.25 -23.72 -7.36
CA ALA A 398 1.76 -22.34 -7.22
C ALA A 398 0.31 -22.22 -7.69
N ILE A 399 -0.06 -22.80 -8.84
CA ILE A 399 -1.44 -22.83 -9.35
C ILE A 399 -2.36 -23.57 -8.39
N LYS A 400 -1.92 -24.72 -7.85
CA LYS A 400 -2.68 -25.46 -6.85
C LYS A 400 -2.94 -24.63 -5.59
N SER A 401 -1.92 -23.89 -5.11
CA SER A 401 -2.07 -22.96 -3.99
C SER A 401 -3.04 -21.82 -4.35
N LEU A 402 -2.90 -21.21 -5.53
CA LEU A 402 -3.78 -20.15 -6.02
C LEU A 402 -5.24 -20.60 -6.03
N CYS A 403 -5.54 -21.76 -6.61
CA CYS A 403 -6.89 -22.32 -6.66
C CYS A 403 -7.52 -22.54 -5.27
N LYS A 404 -6.70 -22.76 -4.26
CA LYS A 404 -7.18 -23.03 -2.88
C LYS A 404 -7.13 -21.81 -1.97
N ARG A 405 -6.18 -20.86 -2.21
CA ARG A 405 -5.83 -19.78 -1.28
C ARG A 405 -5.90 -18.37 -1.88
N ILE A 406 -6.25 -18.20 -3.15
CA ILE A 406 -6.17 -16.93 -3.91
C ILE A 406 -4.70 -16.50 -4.13
N TYR A 407 -3.77 -17.00 -3.39
CA TYR A 407 -2.32 -16.76 -3.53
C TYR A 407 -1.59 -17.98 -4.08
N PRO A 408 -0.49 -17.75 -4.82
CA PRO A 408 0.20 -16.50 -5.11
C PRO A 408 -0.47 -15.69 -6.23
N ASN A 409 -0.18 -14.37 -6.27
CA ASN A 409 -0.32 -13.58 -7.48
C ASN A 409 0.80 -13.94 -8.45
N ILE A 410 0.64 -13.60 -9.72
CA ILE A 410 1.62 -13.95 -10.77
C ILE A 410 2.25 -12.68 -11.33
N VAL A 411 3.58 -12.58 -11.28
CA VAL A 411 4.34 -11.49 -11.91
C VAL A 411 5.09 -12.01 -13.13
N ASN A 412 5.06 -11.26 -14.22
CA ASN A 412 5.68 -11.59 -15.50
C ASN A 412 7.12 -11.09 -15.56
N CYS A 413 8.10 -11.97 -15.44
CA CYS A 413 9.51 -11.59 -15.58
C CYS A 413 9.91 -11.25 -17.02
N ASP A 414 9.15 -11.73 -18.01
CA ASP A 414 9.35 -11.40 -19.43
C ASP A 414 8.65 -10.10 -19.86
N PHE A 415 8.18 -9.29 -18.92
CA PHE A 415 7.48 -8.03 -19.22
C PHE A 415 8.39 -7.07 -19.99
N SER A 416 7.91 -6.58 -21.14
CA SER A 416 8.70 -5.84 -22.11
C SER A 416 9.31 -4.51 -21.61
N GLN A 417 8.73 -3.92 -20.55
CA GLN A 417 9.24 -2.69 -19.95
C GLN A 417 10.28 -2.92 -18.85
N ASN A 418 10.58 -4.17 -18.51
CA ASN A 418 11.64 -4.52 -17.57
C ASN A 418 12.83 -5.10 -18.30
N ILE A 419 14.00 -4.45 -18.21
CA ILE A 419 15.25 -4.98 -18.75
C ILE A 419 15.98 -5.70 -17.64
N GLU A 420 16.14 -7.01 -17.81
CA GLU A 420 16.81 -7.88 -16.87
C GLU A 420 18.29 -8.09 -17.26
N ASP A 421 19.17 -8.09 -16.27
CA ASP A 421 20.51 -8.67 -16.40
C ASP A 421 20.44 -10.14 -15.96
N PRO A 422 20.64 -11.12 -16.85
CA PRO A 422 20.55 -12.54 -16.53
C PRO A 422 21.51 -13.01 -15.41
N ASN A 423 22.56 -12.22 -15.12
CA ASN A 423 23.52 -12.50 -14.07
C ASN A 423 23.20 -11.83 -12.73
N ASN A 424 22.15 -11.00 -12.70
CA ASN A 424 21.76 -10.26 -11.50
C ASN A 424 20.26 -10.40 -11.20
N PRO A 425 19.87 -11.29 -10.28
CA PRO A 425 18.46 -11.53 -9.93
C PRO A 425 17.77 -10.28 -9.34
N ASP A 426 18.51 -9.29 -8.86
CA ASP A 426 17.95 -8.01 -8.37
C ASP A 426 17.24 -7.23 -9.47
N THR A 427 17.56 -7.51 -10.75
CA THR A 427 16.98 -6.85 -11.92
C THR A 427 15.75 -7.56 -12.46
N GLU A 428 15.45 -8.77 -11.99
CA GLU A 428 14.23 -9.48 -12.35
C GLU A 428 12.98 -8.68 -11.95
N MET A 429 11.92 -8.87 -12.72
CA MET A 429 10.64 -8.26 -12.38
C MET A 429 10.16 -8.71 -11.01
N ALA A 430 9.75 -7.77 -10.18
CA ALA A 430 9.18 -7.99 -8.86
C ALA A 430 8.18 -6.89 -8.51
N THR A 431 7.20 -7.20 -7.68
CA THR A 431 6.23 -6.25 -7.20
C THR A 431 6.18 -6.26 -5.67
N MET A 432 5.78 -5.13 -5.08
CA MET A 432 5.53 -5.05 -3.66
C MET A 432 4.12 -4.55 -3.36
N GLY A 433 3.58 -4.97 -2.24
CA GLY A 433 2.23 -4.64 -1.83
C GLY A 433 1.21 -5.09 -2.88
N CYS A 434 0.28 -4.18 -3.20
CA CYS A 434 -0.79 -4.48 -4.14
C CYS A 434 -0.35 -4.41 -5.61
N ARG A 435 0.65 -3.59 -6.00
CA ARG A 435 1.09 -3.47 -7.41
C ARG A 435 2.36 -2.65 -7.66
N THR A 436 3.03 -2.11 -6.64
CA THR A 436 4.17 -1.21 -6.85
C THR A 436 5.33 -1.93 -7.52
N MET A 437 5.82 -1.35 -8.62
CA MET A 437 6.98 -1.82 -9.38
C MET A 437 8.07 -0.76 -9.38
N MET A 438 9.34 -1.20 -9.50
CA MET A 438 10.48 -0.31 -9.65
C MET A 438 10.94 -0.34 -11.11
N GLY A 439 10.78 0.79 -11.80
CA GLY A 439 11.34 1.00 -13.12
C GLY A 439 12.84 1.32 -13.07
N TYR A 440 13.36 1.84 -14.19
CA TYR A 440 14.77 2.25 -14.32
C TYR A 440 15.12 3.34 -13.29
N ASP A 441 16.24 3.17 -12.60
CA ASP A 441 16.82 4.17 -11.70
C ASP A 441 17.86 5.02 -12.44
N ARG A 442 17.64 6.33 -12.46
CA ARG A 442 18.55 7.32 -13.09
C ARG A 442 19.82 7.56 -12.27
N ASN A 443 19.81 7.19 -10.99
CA ASN A 443 20.82 7.55 -10.01
C ASN A 443 21.85 6.43 -9.77
N GLY A 444 21.93 5.44 -10.67
CA GLY A 444 23.04 4.49 -10.74
C GLY A 444 22.71 3.02 -10.50
N LEU A 445 21.50 2.66 -10.03
CA LEU A 445 21.10 1.27 -9.79
C LEU A 445 20.44 0.59 -11.01
N GLY A 446 20.16 1.36 -12.09
CA GLY A 446 19.55 0.81 -13.29
C GLY A 446 18.21 0.11 -13.02
N TYR A 447 18.07 -1.15 -13.41
CA TYR A 447 16.86 -1.95 -13.17
C TYR A 447 16.87 -2.74 -11.86
N SER A 448 17.91 -2.63 -11.01
CA SER A 448 17.90 -3.27 -9.69
C SER A 448 16.71 -2.79 -8.85
N LYS A 449 16.08 -3.72 -8.14
CA LYS A 449 14.95 -3.44 -7.22
C LYS A 449 15.44 -3.33 -5.78
N LEU A 450 16.58 -3.93 -5.50
CA LEU A 450 17.11 -4.10 -4.14
C LEU A 450 17.41 -2.77 -3.48
N GLY A 451 16.94 -2.59 -2.25
CA GLY A 451 17.12 -1.35 -1.49
C GLY A 451 16.37 -0.13 -2.04
N ARG A 452 15.40 -0.33 -2.94
CA ARG A 452 14.58 0.74 -3.54
C ARG A 452 13.11 0.61 -3.16
N GLY A 453 12.41 1.72 -3.22
CA GLY A 453 10.98 1.75 -2.92
C GLY A 453 10.29 2.98 -3.46
N ASN A 454 8.98 3.05 -3.26
CA ASN A 454 8.21 4.25 -3.54
C ASN A 454 8.34 5.23 -2.37
N VAL A 455 8.69 6.49 -2.65
CA VAL A 455 8.79 7.52 -1.62
C VAL A 455 7.39 8.02 -1.25
N CYS A 456 6.61 8.41 -2.26
CA CYS A 456 5.24 8.89 -2.07
C CYS A 456 4.45 8.86 -3.37
N PRO A 457 3.11 8.61 -3.29
CA PRO A 457 2.19 8.78 -4.41
C PRO A 457 1.32 10.03 -4.27
N THR A 458 0.91 10.60 -5.42
CA THR A 458 -0.18 11.57 -5.52
C THR A 458 -1.05 11.18 -6.71
N THR A 459 -2.39 11.14 -6.54
CA THR A 459 -3.32 10.64 -7.56
C THR A 459 -4.20 11.73 -8.14
N ILE A 460 -4.34 11.72 -9.46
CA ILE A 460 -5.16 12.63 -10.26
C ILE A 460 -6.61 12.13 -10.31
N ASN A 461 -7.58 13.03 -10.16
CA ASN A 461 -9.00 12.77 -10.33
C ASN A 461 -9.42 12.96 -11.80
N LEU A 462 -9.24 11.94 -12.62
CA LEU A 462 -9.62 12.00 -14.04
C LEU A 462 -11.13 12.17 -14.27
N PRO A 463 -12.04 11.52 -13.49
CA PRO A 463 -13.47 11.76 -13.60
C PRO A 463 -13.86 13.24 -13.46
N LYS A 464 -13.24 13.97 -12.54
CA LYS A 464 -13.53 15.41 -12.34
C LYS A 464 -13.23 16.24 -13.58
N ILE A 465 -12.08 15.98 -14.22
CA ILE A 465 -11.72 16.65 -15.50
C ILE A 465 -12.71 16.23 -16.60
N GLY A 466 -13.04 14.93 -16.68
CA GLY A 466 -14.03 14.43 -17.61
C GLY A 466 -15.41 15.08 -17.48
N ILE A 467 -15.92 15.27 -16.25
CA ILE A 467 -17.22 15.91 -16.00
C ILE A 467 -17.21 17.37 -16.45
N LYS A 468 -16.17 18.12 -16.16
CA LYS A 468 -16.06 19.56 -16.50
C LYS A 468 -16.01 19.81 -18.01
N HIS A 469 -15.37 18.92 -18.77
CA HIS A 469 -15.15 19.09 -20.20
C HIS A 469 -16.02 18.17 -21.06
N GLY A 470 -16.83 17.30 -20.43
CA GLY A 470 -17.66 16.31 -21.09
C GLY A 470 -19.06 16.78 -21.44
N ILE A 471 -19.84 15.83 -21.95
CA ILE A 471 -21.23 15.99 -22.34
C ILE A 471 -22.21 15.61 -21.22
N CYS A 472 -21.73 15.00 -20.13
CA CYS A 472 -22.58 14.35 -19.11
C CYS A 472 -23.49 15.33 -18.35
N LEU A 473 -23.14 16.63 -18.27
CA LEU A 473 -23.97 17.66 -17.65
C LEU A 473 -25.06 18.23 -18.58
N GLY A 474 -25.07 17.82 -19.86
CA GLY A 474 -26.01 18.34 -20.86
C GLY A 474 -25.74 19.77 -21.34
N GLU A 475 -24.67 20.40 -20.88
CA GLU A 475 -24.27 21.75 -21.28
C GLU A 475 -23.59 21.81 -22.65
N ARG A 476 -23.05 20.68 -23.11
CA ARG A 476 -22.31 20.53 -24.36
C ARG A 476 -22.87 19.37 -25.18
N SER A 477 -22.88 19.53 -26.49
CA SER A 477 -23.22 18.45 -27.44
C SER A 477 -22.00 17.61 -27.87
N LYS A 478 -20.78 18.12 -27.63
CA LYS A 478 -19.50 17.47 -27.88
C LYS A 478 -18.54 17.78 -26.75
N PRO A 479 -17.61 16.89 -26.42
CA PRO A 479 -16.60 17.14 -25.40
C PRO A 479 -15.64 18.28 -25.81
N ASP A 480 -15.22 19.09 -24.88
CA ASP A 480 -14.17 20.09 -25.00
C ASP A 480 -12.81 19.42 -24.73
N LEU A 481 -12.24 18.80 -25.75
CA LEU A 481 -10.99 18.06 -25.60
C LEU A 481 -9.77 18.99 -25.38
N ASP A 482 -9.77 20.20 -25.96
CA ASP A 482 -8.68 21.16 -25.75
C ASP A 482 -8.66 21.62 -24.29
N GLY A 483 -9.83 21.92 -23.73
CA GLY A 483 -9.96 22.24 -22.30
C GLY A 483 -9.55 21.07 -21.41
N PHE A 484 -9.93 19.86 -21.77
CA PHE A 484 -9.54 18.63 -21.04
C PHE A 484 -8.02 18.47 -20.94
N TRP A 485 -7.31 18.53 -22.06
CA TRP A 485 -5.85 18.39 -22.07
C TRP A 485 -5.16 19.51 -21.29
N LYS A 486 -5.63 20.74 -21.42
CA LYS A 486 -5.11 21.88 -20.66
C LYS A 486 -5.29 21.69 -19.14
N GLU A 487 -6.49 21.27 -18.69
CA GLU A 487 -6.71 21.03 -17.25
C GLU A 487 -5.91 19.83 -16.75
N LEU A 488 -5.73 18.79 -17.58
CA LEU A 488 -4.89 17.65 -17.24
C LEU A 488 -3.42 18.09 -17.02
N ASP A 489 -2.87 18.94 -17.88
CA ASP A 489 -1.51 19.46 -17.72
C ASP A 489 -1.36 20.32 -16.46
N GLU A 490 -2.37 21.15 -16.14
CA GLU A 490 -2.39 21.92 -14.89
C GLU A 490 -2.37 21.01 -13.65
N VAL A 491 -3.16 19.94 -13.66
CA VAL A 491 -3.24 18.98 -12.56
C VAL A 491 -1.97 18.14 -12.45
N LEU A 492 -1.36 17.78 -13.58
CA LEU A 492 -0.06 17.11 -13.62
C LEU A 492 1.03 17.97 -13.00
N TYR A 493 1.05 19.28 -13.31
CA TYR A 493 1.99 20.21 -12.71
C TYR A 493 1.82 20.34 -11.18
N LEU A 494 0.58 20.42 -10.68
CA LEU A 494 0.31 20.43 -9.23
C LEU A 494 0.76 19.12 -8.56
N THR A 495 0.60 18.01 -9.26
CA THR A 495 1.04 16.67 -8.80
C THR A 495 2.57 16.60 -8.73
N GLU A 496 3.28 17.07 -9.77
CA GLU A 496 4.75 17.17 -9.78
C GLU A 496 5.25 18.00 -8.59
N MET A 497 4.69 19.20 -8.40
CA MET A 497 5.06 20.07 -7.27
C MET A 497 4.87 19.38 -5.93
N SER A 498 3.75 18.69 -5.74
CA SER A 498 3.45 17.98 -4.49
C SER A 498 4.47 16.90 -4.18
N LEU A 499 4.86 16.13 -5.21
CA LEU A 499 5.82 15.02 -5.08
C LEU A 499 7.24 15.51 -4.81
N VAL A 500 7.68 16.57 -5.52
CA VAL A 500 8.99 17.18 -5.30
C VAL A 500 9.10 17.76 -3.89
N ASP A 501 8.09 18.51 -3.43
CA ASP A 501 8.11 19.09 -2.09
C ASP A 501 8.17 18.02 -1.02
N ARG A 502 7.36 16.96 -1.15
CA ARG A 502 7.36 15.84 -0.20
C ARG A 502 8.68 15.08 -0.22
N PHE A 503 9.25 14.85 -1.40
CA PHE A 503 10.57 14.22 -1.54
C PHE A 503 11.65 14.98 -0.74
N TYR A 504 11.76 16.29 -0.96
CA TYR A 504 12.73 17.09 -0.24
C TYR A 504 12.42 17.24 1.25
N HIS A 505 11.14 17.18 1.64
CA HIS A 505 10.76 17.12 3.06
C HIS A 505 11.26 15.82 3.72
N VAL A 506 11.08 14.68 3.06
CA VAL A 506 11.62 13.38 3.51
C VAL A 506 13.15 13.43 3.57
N CYS A 507 13.82 13.99 2.56
CA CYS A 507 15.29 14.07 2.51
C CYS A 507 15.93 14.90 3.64
N LYS A 508 15.17 15.79 4.29
CA LYS A 508 15.62 16.55 5.47
C LYS A 508 15.67 15.73 6.75
N GLN A 509 15.08 14.54 6.77
CA GLN A 509 15.17 13.63 7.92
C GLN A 509 16.60 13.20 8.16
N SER A 510 16.91 12.76 9.38
CA SER A 510 18.22 12.24 9.75
C SER A 510 18.20 10.73 9.90
N VAL A 511 19.38 10.12 9.92
CA VAL A 511 19.53 8.68 10.23
C VAL A 511 18.88 8.29 11.56
N ALA A 512 18.72 9.23 12.50
CA ALA A 512 18.07 8.98 13.79
C ALA A 512 16.57 8.69 13.67
N SER A 513 15.92 9.15 12.59
CA SER A 513 14.49 8.94 12.36
C SER A 513 14.14 7.47 12.09
N ALA A 514 15.05 6.71 11.43
CA ALA A 514 14.88 5.30 11.13
C ALA A 514 16.23 4.56 11.24
N LYS A 515 16.76 4.43 12.44
CA LYS A 515 18.09 3.84 12.69
C LYS A 515 18.26 2.45 12.11
N PHE A 516 17.22 1.62 12.14
CA PHE A 516 17.29 0.28 11.57
C PHE A 516 17.53 0.36 10.05
N MET A 517 16.72 1.13 9.33
CA MET A 517 16.77 1.25 7.89
C MET A 517 18.07 1.87 7.37
N TYR A 518 18.47 3.01 7.96
CA TYR A 518 19.66 3.76 7.52
C TYR A 518 20.98 3.27 8.15
N GLY A 519 20.91 2.41 9.16
CA GLY A 519 22.11 1.93 9.84
C GLY A 519 22.54 0.51 9.49
N ASN A 520 21.63 -0.32 8.94
CA ASN A 520 21.90 -1.74 8.68
C ASN A 520 21.89 -2.13 7.20
N GLY A 521 21.52 -1.21 6.31
CA GLY A 521 21.56 -1.47 4.88
C GLY A 521 20.32 -2.16 4.31
N THR A 522 19.15 -1.90 4.86
CA THR A 522 17.88 -2.29 4.21
C THR A 522 17.58 -1.48 2.95
N ILE A 523 18.12 -0.27 2.87
CA ILE A 523 17.98 0.67 1.74
C ILE A 523 19.32 0.86 1.05
N ALA A 524 19.29 1.13 -0.26
CA ALA A 524 20.49 1.42 -1.04
C ALA A 524 21.19 2.70 -0.57
N ASP A 525 22.50 2.80 -0.74
CA ASP A 525 23.34 3.96 -0.34
C ASP A 525 23.11 4.43 1.11
N PHE A 526 22.70 3.50 1.99
CA PHE A 526 22.40 3.80 3.40
C PHE A 526 23.60 4.39 4.17
N ASP A 527 24.81 4.01 3.81
CA ASP A 527 26.08 4.48 4.40
C ASP A 527 26.37 5.94 4.08
N GLN A 528 25.71 6.51 3.09
CA GLN A 528 25.79 7.93 2.73
C GLN A 528 24.72 8.78 3.44
N ALA A 529 23.74 8.14 4.10
CA ALA A 529 22.78 8.83 4.97
C ALA A 529 23.48 9.36 6.24
N SER A 530 23.07 10.53 6.71
CA SER A 530 23.70 11.19 7.84
C SER A 530 22.69 11.91 8.75
N PHE A 531 23.17 12.51 9.84
CA PHE A 531 22.36 13.39 10.67
C PHE A 531 21.94 14.69 9.96
N LYS A 532 22.56 15.03 8.83
CA LYS A 532 22.27 16.24 8.03
C LYS A 532 21.21 16.00 6.94
N GLY A 533 20.93 14.74 6.60
CA GLY A 533 19.96 14.39 5.59
C GLY A 533 20.17 12.98 5.04
N ILE A 534 19.16 12.51 4.32
CA ILE A 534 19.08 11.16 3.77
C ILE A 534 18.87 11.16 2.24
N TYR A 535 19.22 12.25 1.57
CA TYR A 535 19.00 12.41 0.12
C TYR A 535 19.60 11.26 -0.70
N GLU A 536 20.83 10.85 -0.40
CA GLU A 536 21.55 9.82 -1.16
C GLU A 536 20.84 8.45 -1.10
N ALA A 537 20.24 8.10 0.05
CA ALA A 537 19.43 6.90 0.17
C ALA A 537 18.04 7.03 -0.51
N MET A 538 17.46 8.24 -0.54
CA MET A 538 16.12 8.47 -1.09
C MET A 538 16.10 8.69 -2.61
N LYS A 539 17.21 9.15 -3.24
CA LYS A 539 17.28 9.47 -4.68
C LYS A 539 16.94 8.29 -5.61
N HIS A 540 17.10 7.04 -5.11
CA HIS A 540 16.78 5.80 -5.84
C HIS A 540 15.30 5.44 -5.80
N GLY A 541 14.54 6.07 -4.90
CA GLY A 541 13.11 5.84 -4.76
C GLY A 541 12.30 6.47 -5.89
N THR A 542 11.03 6.02 -6.04
CA THR A 542 10.12 6.54 -7.05
C THR A 542 9.15 7.56 -6.48
N LEU A 543 8.78 8.55 -7.30
CA LEU A 543 7.73 9.53 -7.07
C LEU A 543 6.55 9.19 -7.99
N ALA A 544 5.44 8.71 -7.41
CA ALA A 544 4.37 8.11 -8.19
C ALA A 544 3.27 9.11 -8.54
N VAL A 545 3.11 9.39 -9.84
CA VAL A 545 1.98 10.13 -10.41
C VAL A 545 0.86 9.15 -10.70
N GLY A 546 -0.09 9.07 -9.78
CA GLY A 546 -1.21 8.15 -9.85
C GLY A 546 -2.39 8.68 -10.66
N TYR A 547 -3.22 7.77 -11.18
CA TYR A 547 -4.49 8.09 -11.81
C TYR A 547 -5.56 7.07 -11.45
N ILE A 548 -6.84 7.52 -11.50
CA ILE A 548 -8.02 6.70 -11.20
C ILE A 548 -9.19 7.13 -12.08
N GLY A 549 -10.10 6.21 -12.36
CA GLY A 549 -11.41 6.52 -12.94
C GLY A 549 -11.39 6.78 -14.45
N ILE A 550 -10.57 6.04 -15.20
CA ILE A 550 -10.58 6.11 -16.69
C ILE A 550 -11.99 5.84 -17.24
N ALA A 551 -12.69 4.86 -16.67
CA ALA A 551 -14.04 4.49 -17.13
C ALA A 551 -15.04 5.66 -16.94
N GLU A 552 -15.08 6.24 -15.73
CA GLU A 552 -15.95 7.37 -15.41
C GLU A 552 -15.57 8.65 -16.18
N MET A 553 -14.27 8.89 -16.40
CA MET A 553 -13.78 9.98 -17.26
C MET A 553 -14.33 9.83 -18.69
N CYS A 554 -14.19 8.67 -19.29
CA CYS A 554 -14.69 8.39 -20.65
C CYS A 554 -16.20 8.49 -20.71
N GLN A 555 -16.91 7.93 -19.73
CA GLN A 555 -18.35 8.03 -19.61
C GLN A 555 -18.82 9.50 -19.54
N ALA A 556 -18.12 10.32 -18.78
CA ALA A 556 -18.43 11.73 -18.67
C ALA A 556 -18.17 12.51 -19.96
N LEU A 557 -17.06 12.22 -20.65
CA LEU A 557 -16.67 12.87 -21.89
C LEU A 557 -17.58 12.46 -23.06
N PHE A 558 -17.82 11.16 -23.25
CA PHE A 558 -18.37 10.60 -24.49
C PHE A 558 -19.71 9.89 -24.33
N GLY A 559 -20.22 9.72 -23.09
CA GLY A 559 -21.43 8.93 -22.81
C GLY A 559 -21.22 7.41 -22.89
N LYS A 560 -19.96 6.95 -23.02
CA LYS A 560 -19.55 5.55 -23.05
C LYS A 560 -18.26 5.39 -22.28
N ASP A 561 -18.05 4.24 -21.63
CA ASP A 561 -16.75 3.92 -21.07
C ASP A 561 -15.80 3.28 -22.10
N HIS A 562 -14.54 3.16 -21.74
CA HIS A 562 -13.49 2.67 -22.65
C HIS A 562 -13.60 1.17 -23.01
N SER A 563 -14.47 0.41 -22.36
CA SER A 563 -14.71 -1.00 -22.71
C SER A 563 -15.81 -1.19 -23.79
N GLU A 564 -16.55 -0.12 -24.11
CA GLU A 564 -17.73 -0.16 -24.97
C GLU A 564 -17.47 0.34 -26.39
N ASP A 565 -16.38 1.08 -26.63
CA ASP A 565 -16.11 1.74 -27.90
C ASP A 565 -14.61 1.87 -28.17
N ASP A 566 -14.17 1.47 -29.37
CA ASP A 566 -12.75 1.43 -29.72
C ASP A 566 -12.10 2.83 -29.82
N GLU A 567 -12.84 3.86 -30.25
CA GLU A 567 -12.29 5.24 -30.31
C GLU A 567 -12.17 5.84 -28.90
N VAL A 568 -13.14 5.55 -28.03
CA VAL A 568 -13.09 5.92 -26.62
C VAL A 568 -11.94 5.19 -25.92
N TRP A 569 -11.73 3.91 -26.24
CA TRP A 569 -10.60 3.13 -25.75
C TRP A 569 -9.24 3.71 -26.17
N LYS A 570 -9.09 4.10 -27.44
CA LYS A 570 -7.88 4.76 -27.94
C LYS A 570 -7.62 6.09 -27.24
N PHE A 571 -8.68 6.88 -27.02
CA PHE A 571 -8.57 8.11 -26.24
C PHE A 571 -8.12 7.83 -24.81
N ALA A 572 -8.73 6.87 -24.12
CA ALA A 572 -8.34 6.46 -22.78
C ALA A 572 -6.85 6.06 -22.72
N LEU A 573 -6.39 5.27 -23.69
CA LEU A 573 -5.00 4.87 -23.81
C LEU A 573 -4.06 6.09 -23.98
N SER A 574 -4.46 7.06 -24.81
CA SER A 574 -3.69 8.29 -25.04
C SER A 574 -3.55 9.14 -23.77
N VAL A 575 -4.56 9.14 -22.90
CA VAL A 575 -4.49 9.84 -21.60
C VAL A 575 -3.43 9.22 -20.70
N VAL A 576 -3.39 7.88 -20.59
CA VAL A 576 -2.36 7.20 -19.76
C VAL A 576 -0.97 7.37 -20.36
N GLU A 577 -0.85 7.31 -21.69
CA GLU A 577 0.40 7.60 -22.40
C GLU A 577 0.89 9.04 -22.14
N HIS A 578 -0.01 10.03 -22.12
CA HIS A 578 0.31 11.42 -21.81
C HIS A 578 0.87 11.57 -20.40
N ILE A 579 0.22 10.96 -19.39
CA ILE A 579 0.72 10.94 -18.01
C ILE A 579 2.12 10.31 -17.93
N TYR A 580 2.33 9.18 -18.64
CA TYR A 580 3.65 8.54 -18.70
C TYR A 580 4.72 9.46 -19.30
N LYS A 581 4.45 10.11 -20.46
CA LYS A 581 5.37 11.04 -21.09
C LYS A 581 5.69 12.23 -20.19
N TYR A 582 4.70 12.74 -19.46
CA TYR A 582 4.91 13.78 -18.47
C TYR A 582 5.87 13.32 -17.36
N CYS A 583 5.69 12.09 -16.83
CA CYS A 583 6.60 11.52 -15.84
C CYS A 583 8.03 11.41 -16.36
N GLN A 584 8.24 11.04 -17.64
CA GLN A 584 9.57 11.00 -18.24
C GLN A 584 10.21 12.39 -18.27
N SER A 585 9.48 13.41 -18.71
CA SER A 585 9.93 14.80 -18.73
C SER A 585 10.24 15.33 -17.33
N ALA A 586 9.38 15.05 -16.34
CA ALA A 586 9.62 15.43 -14.94
C ALA A 586 10.86 14.72 -14.37
N SER A 587 11.08 13.46 -14.73
CA SER A 587 12.28 12.72 -14.33
C SER A 587 13.56 13.34 -14.87
N GLU A 588 13.56 13.79 -16.12
CA GLU A 588 14.69 14.49 -16.72
C GLU A 588 14.94 15.85 -16.05
N LYS A 589 13.86 16.61 -15.85
CA LYS A 589 13.91 17.95 -15.24
C LYS A 589 14.49 17.95 -13.83
N HIS A 590 14.12 16.97 -13.00
CA HIS A 590 14.51 16.92 -11.59
C HIS A 590 15.65 15.95 -11.29
N ASN A 591 16.07 15.14 -12.25
CA ASN A 591 16.97 14.01 -12.06
C ASN A 591 16.51 13.06 -10.95
N LEU A 592 15.18 12.80 -10.87
CA LEU A 592 14.52 11.91 -9.94
C LEU A 592 13.69 10.87 -10.69
N ASN A 593 13.27 9.82 -10.03
CA ASN A 593 12.52 8.73 -10.67
C ASN A 593 11.00 8.96 -10.56
N PHE A 594 10.43 9.79 -11.44
CA PHE A 594 8.97 9.88 -11.56
C PHE A 594 8.41 8.64 -12.27
N SER A 595 7.29 8.14 -11.81
CA SER A 595 6.64 6.99 -12.40
C SER A 595 5.14 7.21 -12.57
N CYS A 596 4.59 6.84 -13.72
CA CYS A 596 3.16 6.72 -13.92
C CYS A 596 2.65 5.53 -13.09
N TYR A 597 1.52 5.68 -12.38
CA TYR A 597 1.05 4.70 -11.41
C TYR A 597 -0.44 4.43 -11.53
N ALA A 598 -0.80 3.20 -11.81
CA ALA A 598 -2.19 2.77 -11.76
C ALA A 598 -2.61 2.63 -10.30
N THR A 599 -3.13 3.70 -9.69
CA THR A 599 -3.32 3.83 -8.24
C THR A 599 -4.11 2.68 -7.64
N PRO A 600 -3.62 2.02 -6.57
CA PRO A 600 -4.39 1.07 -5.77
C PRO A 600 -5.34 1.85 -4.86
N ALA A 601 -6.43 2.35 -5.44
CA ALA A 601 -7.33 3.23 -4.74
C ALA A 601 -8.26 2.45 -3.80
N GLU A 602 -7.96 2.45 -2.52
CA GLU A 602 -8.76 1.83 -1.48
C GLU A 602 -9.87 2.76 -1.00
N ASN A 603 -9.53 3.68 -0.08
CA ASN A 603 -10.48 4.68 0.38
C ASN A 603 -10.74 5.76 -0.65
N LEU A 604 -9.78 6.02 -1.53
CA LEU A 604 -9.87 7.06 -2.56
C LEU A 604 -11.05 6.85 -3.51
N CYS A 605 -11.38 5.59 -3.86
CA CYS A 605 -12.55 5.29 -4.69
C CYS A 605 -13.83 5.88 -4.11
N LYS A 606 -14.07 5.68 -2.80
CA LYS A 606 -15.22 6.23 -2.09
C LYS A 606 -15.10 7.74 -1.92
N THR A 607 -13.93 8.24 -1.52
CA THR A 607 -13.69 9.68 -1.28
C THR A 607 -14.00 10.50 -2.52
N TYR A 608 -13.52 10.08 -3.68
CA TYR A 608 -13.80 10.78 -4.93
C TYR A 608 -15.27 10.63 -5.37
N ALA A 609 -15.86 9.45 -5.25
CA ALA A 609 -17.27 9.25 -5.57
C ALA A 609 -18.17 10.22 -4.78
N MET A 610 -17.94 10.33 -3.47
CA MET A 610 -18.69 11.25 -2.61
C MET A 610 -18.42 12.72 -2.93
N ALA A 611 -17.17 13.10 -3.19
CA ALA A 611 -16.81 14.47 -3.54
C ALA A 611 -17.44 14.90 -4.86
N LEU A 612 -17.38 14.07 -5.88
CA LEU A 612 -17.97 14.33 -7.20
C LEU A 612 -19.49 14.41 -7.12
N LYS A 613 -20.13 13.48 -6.41
CA LYS A 613 -21.58 13.49 -6.20
C LYS A 613 -22.04 14.74 -5.44
N LYS A 614 -21.27 15.20 -4.47
CA LYS A 614 -21.54 16.44 -3.72
C LYS A 614 -21.43 17.68 -4.60
N GLU A 615 -20.45 17.72 -5.51
CA GLU A 615 -20.15 18.89 -6.35
C GLU A 615 -21.05 18.98 -7.59
N PHE A 616 -21.29 17.85 -8.27
CA PHE A 616 -21.96 17.79 -9.58
C PHE A 616 -23.33 17.10 -9.55
N GLY A 617 -23.75 16.58 -8.39
CA GLY A 617 -24.96 15.78 -8.28
C GLY A 617 -24.79 14.35 -8.76
N GLU A 618 -25.89 13.65 -8.99
CA GLU A 618 -25.93 12.28 -9.48
C GLU A 618 -25.91 12.25 -11.01
N ILE A 619 -24.83 11.72 -11.57
CA ILE A 619 -24.60 11.54 -13.00
C ILE A 619 -24.58 10.03 -13.30
N PRO A 620 -25.47 9.50 -14.16
CA PRO A 620 -25.54 8.07 -14.45
C PRO A 620 -24.20 7.51 -14.91
N ARG A 621 -23.77 6.40 -14.31
CA ARG A 621 -22.52 5.69 -14.59
C ARG A 621 -21.22 6.48 -14.32
N VAL A 622 -21.34 7.68 -13.72
CA VAL A 622 -20.18 8.52 -13.33
C VAL A 622 -20.15 8.75 -11.81
N THR A 623 -21.28 9.24 -11.23
CA THR A 623 -21.36 9.54 -9.79
C THR A 623 -22.53 8.85 -9.09
N ASP A 624 -23.24 7.96 -9.76
CA ASP A 624 -24.39 7.22 -9.25
C ASP A 624 -23.99 6.06 -8.30
N ARG A 625 -22.71 5.69 -8.27
CA ARG A 625 -22.17 4.66 -7.38
C ARG A 625 -21.41 5.25 -6.20
N GLU A 626 -21.22 4.42 -5.16
CA GLU A 626 -20.46 4.81 -3.96
C GLU A 626 -18.94 4.66 -4.13
N TYR A 627 -18.47 4.33 -5.32
CA TYR A 627 -17.05 4.14 -5.64
C TYR A 627 -16.75 4.51 -7.10
N ILE A 628 -15.49 4.86 -7.36
CA ILE A 628 -14.92 5.08 -8.69
C ILE A 628 -14.12 3.84 -9.09
N THR A 629 -14.15 3.49 -10.37
CA THR A 629 -13.34 2.39 -10.93
C THR A 629 -11.86 2.65 -10.75
N ASN A 630 -11.13 1.64 -10.26
CA ASN A 630 -9.68 1.75 -10.09
C ASN A 630 -8.97 1.92 -11.43
N SER A 631 -8.01 2.83 -11.46
CA SER A 631 -7.07 3.06 -12.57
C SER A 631 -7.72 2.97 -13.95
N HIS A 632 -7.27 2.04 -14.80
CA HIS A 632 -7.76 1.78 -16.17
C HIS A 632 -8.55 0.47 -16.28
N HIS A 633 -8.98 -0.11 -15.15
CA HIS A 633 -9.73 -1.37 -15.20
C HIS A 633 -11.06 -1.21 -15.95
N VAL A 634 -11.45 -2.27 -16.61
CA VAL A 634 -12.85 -2.44 -17.04
C VAL A 634 -13.72 -2.43 -15.78
N PRO A 635 -14.82 -1.65 -15.76
CA PRO A 635 -15.69 -1.58 -14.59
C PRO A 635 -16.15 -2.94 -14.12
N VAL A 636 -16.16 -3.15 -12.79
CA VAL A 636 -16.44 -4.48 -12.19
C VAL A 636 -17.85 -5.01 -12.48
N TRP A 637 -18.78 -4.14 -12.88
CA TRP A 637 -20.15 -4.51 -13.29
C TRP A 637 -20.29 -4.81 -14.78
N GLN A 638 -19.23 -4.58 -15.58
CA GLN A 638 -19.26 -4.77 -17.02
C GLN A 638 -19.22 -6.27 -17.36
N LYS A 639 -20.13 -6.68 -18.24
CA LYS A 639 -20.27 -8.08 -18.65
C LYS A 639 -19.32 -8.38 -19.81
N VAL A 640 -18.10 -8.75 -19.46
CA VAL A 640 -17.04 -9.11 -20.42
C VAL A 640 -16.46 -10.48 -20.09
N SER A 641 -15.98 -11.19 -21.12
CA SER A 641 -15.24 -12.43 -20.92
C SER A 641 -13.85 -12.16 -20.33
N ILE A 642 -13.23 -13.20 -19.78
CA ILE A 642 -11.86 -13.16 -19.27
C ILE A 642 -10.90 -12.65 -20.34
N TYR A 643 -10.97 -13.22 -21.53
CA TYR A 643 -10.05 -12.91 -22.63
C TYR A 643 -10.23 -11.47 -23.12
N ARG A 644 -11.47 -11.04 -23.34
CA ARG A 644 -11.74 -9.66 -23.76
C ARG A 644 -11.27 -8.63 -22.73
N LYS A 645 -11.46 -8.91 -21.44
CA LYS A 645 -10.94 -8.04 -20.37
C LYS A 645 -9.41 -7.92 -20.42
N LEU A 646 -8.72 -9.06 -20.57
CA LEU A 646 -7.26 -9.08 -20.66
C LEU A 646 -6.76 -8.30 -21.87
N GLU A 647 -7.41 -8.45 -23.04
CA GLU A 647 -7.09 -7.72 -24.28
C GLU A 647 -7.31 -6.20 -24.14
N LEU A 648 -8.37 -5.78 -23.43
CA LEU A 648 -8.67 -4.38 -23.20
C LEU A 648 -7.67 -3.72 -22.24
N GLU A 649 -7.24 -4.43 -21.18
CA GLU A 649 -6.37 -3.88 -20.15
C GLU A 649 -4.87 -3.98 -20.49
N ALA A 650 -4.43 -5.00 -21.22
CA ALA A 650 -3.02 -5.26 -21.49
C ALA A 650 -2.28 -4.07 -22.13
N PRO A 651 -2.82 -3.37 -23.16
CA PRO A 651 -2.10 -2.26 -23.79
C PRO A 651 -1.85 -1.07 -22.87
N PHE A 652 -2.67 -0.90 -21.81
CA PHE A 652 -2.42 0.14 -20.80
C PHE A 652 -1.21 -0.19 -19.92
N CYS A 653 -0.94 -1.48 -19.67
CA CYS A 653 0.04 -1.95 -18.69
C CYS A 653 1.49 -1.50 -19.00
N LYS A 654 1.80 -1.15 -20.24
CA LYS A 654 3.15 -0.69 -20.64
C LYS A 654 3.49 0.72 -20.15
N TYR A 655 2.52 1.55 -19.79
CA TYR A 655 2.75 2.94 -19.38
C TYR A 655 2.93 3.13 -17.85
N PRO A 656 2.22 2.42 -16.96
CA PRO A 656 2.39 2.56 -15.51
C PRO A 656 3.68 1.93 -15.00
N THR A 657 4.82 2.60 -15.20
CA THR A 657 6.13 2.16 -14.72
C THR A 657 6.23 2.07 -13.20
N GLY A 658 5.36 2.74 -12.46
CA GLY A 658 5.23 2.63 -11.00
C GLY A 658 4.40 1.43 -10.56
N GLY A 659 3.71 0.78 -11.48
CA GLY A 659 2.98 -0.46 -11.25
C GLY A 659 1.52 -0.44 -11.66
N CYS A 660 1.06 -1.59 -12.11
CA CYS A 660 -0.33 -1.92 -12.36
C CYS A 660 -0.58 -3.40 -12.06
N ILE A 661 -1.83 -3.78 -11.95
CA ILE A 661 -2.26 -5.17 -11.74
C ILE A 661 -3.56 -5.38 -12.52
N THR A 662 -3.74 -6.56 -13.09
CA THR A 662 -5.00 -6.98 -13.71
C THR A 662 -5.67 -8.03 -12.83
N TYR A 663 -6.98 -7.89 -12.62
CA TYR A 663 -7.78 -8.80 -11.81
C TYR A 663 -8.73 -9.63 -12.67
N ILE A 664 -8.81 -10.94 -12.39
CA ILE A 664 -9.78 -11.85 -12.98
C ILE A 664 -10.79 -12.26 -11.90
N GLU A 665 -12.07 -11.96 -12.15
CA GLU A 665 -13.17 -12.33 -11.25
C GLU A 665 -13.72 -13.69 -11.68
N LEU A 666 -13.62 -14.70 -10.79
CA LEU A 666 -14.02 -16.08 -11.05
C LEU A 666 -15.04 -16.58 -10.04
N GLU A 667 -15.63 -17.73 -10.33
CA GLU A 667 -16.45 -18.49 -9.39
C GLU A 667 -15.58 -19.40 -8.53
N SER A 668 -16.12 -19.79 -7.36
CA SER A 668 -15.45 -20.75 -6.48
C SER A 668 -15.27 -22.15 -7.14
N SER A 669 -15.99 -22.43 -8.23
CA SER A 669 -15.81 -23.65 -9.05
C SER A 669 -14.41 -23.78 -9.65
N VAL A 670 -13.71 -22.67 -9.86
CA VAL A 670 -12.33 -22.63 -10.36
C VAL A 670 -11.33 -23.35 -9.43
N MET A 671 -11.65 -23.44 -8.13
CA MET A 671 -10.84 -24.17 -7.14
C MET A 671 -10.59 -25.65 -7.54
N LYS A 672 -11.38 -26.18 -8.47
CA LYS A 672 -11.28 -27.57 -8.97
C LYS A 672 -10.72 -27.66 -10.41
N ASN A 673 -10.35 -26.54 -11.02
CA ASN A 673 -9.92 -26.50 -12.43
C ASN A 673 -8.57 -25.78 -12.61
N GLU A 674 -7.49 -26.43 -12.10
CA GLU A 674 -6.12 -25.92 -12.20
C GLU A 674 -5.69 -25.67 -13.64
N LYS A 675 -6.18 -26.48 -14.62
CA LYS A 675 -5.81 -26.32 -16.04
C LYS A 675 -6.36 -25.02 -16.63
N ALA A 676 -7.61 -24.67 -16.34
CA ALA A 676 -8.19 -23.41 -16.81
C ALA A 676 -7.44 -22.20 -16.22
N VAL A 677 -7.03 -22.26 -14.95
CA VAL A 677 -6.23 -21.21 -14.33
C VAL A 677 -4.85 -21.08 -14.99
N GLU A 678 -4.20 -22.21 -15.32
CA GLU A 678 -2.95 -22.20 -16.07
C GLU A 678 -3.10 -21.56 -17.44
N ASP A 679 -4.14 -21.91 -18.19
CA ASP A 679 -4.40 -21.36 -19.53
C ASP A 679 -4.65 -19.83 -19.48
N ILE A 680 -5.36 -19.35 -18.46
CA ILE A 680 -5.58 -17.91 -18.26
C ILE A 680 -4.25 -17.21 -17.93
N ILE A 681 -3.40 -17.81 -17.08
CA ILE A 681 -2.09 -17.25 -16.75
C ILE A 681 -1.24 -17.17 -18.02
N ASP A 682 -1.11 -18.25 -18.77
CA ASP A 682 -0.29 -18.30 -19.97
C ASP A 682 -0.78 -17.31 -21.04
N TYR A 683 -2.09 -17.14 -21.18
CA TYR A 683 -2.67 -16.15 -22.08
C TYR A 683 -2.35 -14.71 -21.62
N ALA A 684 -2.58 -14.39 -20.34
CA ALA A 684 -2.27 -13.07 -19.81
C ALA A 684 -0.77 -12.70 -19.96
N MET A 685 0.13 -13.65 -19.73
CA MET A 685 1.57 -13.45 -19.92
C MET A 685 1.93 -13.27 -21.41
N SER A 686 1.18 -13.92 -22.32
CA SER A 686 1.36 -13.74 -23.77
C SER A 686 0.94 -12.35 -24.25
N LEU A 687 0.03 -11.68 -23.55
CA LEU A 687 -0.40 -10.30 -23.81
C LEU A 687 0.51 -9.25 -23.13
N ASP A 688 1.63 -9.67 -22.54
CA ASP A 688 2.57 -8.79 -21.86
C ASP A 688 1.98 -8.08 -20.61
N ILE A 689 1.06 -8.73 -19.91
CA ILE A 689 0.56 -8.23 -18.62
C ILE A 689 1.62 -8.44 -17.55
N PRO A 690 2.05 -7.38 -16.82
CA PRO A 690 3.14 -7.48 -15.85
C PRO A 690 2.75 -8.18 -14.55
N TYR A 691 1.50 -8.02 -14.09
CA TYR A 691 1.06 -8.55 -12.80
C TYR A 691 -0.41 -8.93 -12.84
N LEU A 692 -0.70 -10.17 -12.48
CA LEU A 692 -2.02 -10.79 -12.54
C LEU A 692 -2.45 -11.30 -11.16
N ALA A 693 -3.70 -11.07 -10.81
CA ALA A 693 -4.31 -11.65 -9.62
C ALA A 693 -5.71 -12.18 -9.91
N PHE A 694 -6.08 -13.22 -9.17
CA PHE A 694 -7.38 -13.85 -9.27
C PHE A 694 -8.24 -13.51 -8.08
N ASN A 695 -9.54 -13.31 -8.31
CA ASN A 695 -10.54 -13.10 -7.30
C ASN A 695 -11.62 -14.16 -7.42
N PHE A 696 -11.90 -14.83 -6.32
CA PHE A 696 -13.08 -15.70 -6.16
C PHE A 696 -13.43 -15.79 -4.68
N PRO A 697 -14.72 -16.03 -4.34
CA PRO A 697 -15.12 -16.14 -2.94
C PRO A 697 -14.48 -17.36 -2.27
N ILE A 698 -13.84 -17.14 -1.12
CA ILE A 698 -13.46 -18.21 -0.20
C ILE A 698 -14.10 -17.92 1.14
N ASP A 699 -15.16 -18.66 1.46
CA ASP A 699 -15.76 -18.61 2.78
C ASP A 699 -15.29 -19.82 3.57
N SER A 700 -15.00 -19.62 4.86
CA SER A 700 -14.51 -20.67 5.75
C SER A 700 -15.39 -20.76 7.00
N CYS A 701 -15.89 -21.95 7.28
CA CYS A 701 -16.63 -22.21 8.52
C CYS A 701 -15.66 -22.31 9.70
N LEU A 702 -15.80 -21.44 10.70
CA LEU A 702 -14.93 -21.41 11.88
C LEU A 702 -15.21 -22.55 12.88
N LYS A 703 -16.20 -23.42 12.62
CA LYS A 703 -16.48 -24.58 13.45
C LYS A 703 -15.95 -25.90 12.90
N CYS A 704 -16.07 -26.11 11.58
CA CYS A 704 -15.71 -27.41 10.97
C CYS A 704 -14.66 -27.33 9.87
N GLY A 705 -14.13 -26.13 9.59
CA GLY A 705 -13.10 -25.90 8.58
C GLY A 705 -13.57 -26.07 7.12
N TYR A 706 -14.88 -26.19 6.85
CA TYR A 706 -15.39 -26.26 5.48
C TYR A 706 -15.04 -24.97 4.74
N GLN A 707 -14.51 -25.08 3.52
CA GLN A 707 -14.15 -23.96 2.64
C GLN A 707 -14.89 -24.05 1.31
N GLY A 708 -15.40 -22.90 0.83
CA GLY A 708 -16.18 -22.80 -0.39
C GLY A 708 -17.00 -21.51 -0.40
N GLU A 709 -18.00 -21.42 -1.25
CA GLU A 709 -18.98 -20.34 -1.22
C GLU A 709 -20.10 -20.70 -0.25
N ILE A 710 -20.31 -19.88 0.78
CA ILE A 710 -21.30 -20.11 1.83
C ILE A 710 -22.24 -18.91 1.89
N ASN A 711 -23.52 -19.10 1.56
CA ASN A 711 -24.50 -18.00 1.58
C ASN A 711 -24.83 -17.56 3.01
N TYR A 712 -25.47 -18.42 3.80
CA TYR A 712 -25.90 -18.11 5.17
C TYR A 712 -25.26 -19.05 6.20
N ASN A 713 -25.49 -20.34 6.09
CA ASN A 713 -25.05 -21.36 7.02
C ASN A 713 -24.09 -22.33 6.33
N CYS A 714 -23.14 -22.85 7.09
CA CYS A 714 -22.22 -23.88 6.61
C CYS A 714 -23.00 -25.12 6.09
N PRO A 715 -22.78 -25.52 4.83
CA PRO A 715 -23.48 -26.67 4.26
C PRO A 715 -23.12 -28.01 4.93
N LYS A 716 -21.96 -28.06 5.65
CA LYS A 716 -21.48 -29.27 6.32
C LYS A 716 -22.02 -29.41 7.76
N CYS A 717 -22.10 -28.31 8.52
CA CYS A 717 -22.41 -28.38 9.96
C CYS A 717 -23.48 -27.39 10.44
N GLY A 718 -24.06 -26.58 9.54
CA GLY A 718 -25.10 -25.59 9.87
C GLY A 718 -24.65 -24.35 10.64
N ASN A 719 -23.35 -24.21 10.96
CA ASN A 719 -22.82 -23.07 11.70
C ASN A 719 -22.96 -21.76 10.92
N THR A 720 -23.22 -20.66 11.66
CA THR A 720 -23.38 -19.30 11.11
C THR A 720 -22.12 -18.44 11.22
N GLU A 721 -21.14 -18.87 12.00
CA GLU A 721 -19.84 -18.19 12.11
C GLU A 721 -18.97 -18.51 10.91
N ILE A 722 -19.04 -17.64 9.91
CA ILE A 722 -18.38 -17.82 8.61
C ILE A 722 -17.40 -16.66 8.39
N GLN A 723 -16.15 -16.99 8.21
CA GLN A 723 -15.16 -16.06 7.69
C GLN A 723 -15.38 -15.89 6.19
N ARG A 724 -15.45 -14.64 5.70
CA ARG A 724 -15.76 -14.31 4.30
C ARG A 724 -14.61 -13.59 3.63
N LEU A 725 -13.62 -14.37 3.19
CA LEU A 725 -12.44 -13.83 2.54
C LEU A 725 -12.79 -13.25 1.17
N ARG A 726 -12.43 -12.01 0.97
CA ARG A 726 -12.55 -11.29 -0.33
C ARG A 726 -11.31 -10.44 -0.55
N ARG A 727 -10.98 -10.25 -1.82
CA ARG A 727 -9.93 -9.30 -2.24
C ARG A 727 -10.58 -8.03 -2.79
N VAL A 728 -10.06 -6.89 -2.39
CA VAL A 728 -10.40 -5.59 -2.99
C VAL A 728 -9.10 -4.82 -3.25
N THR A 729 -8.87 -4.42 -4.48
CA THR A 729 -7.72 -3.58 -4.91
C THR A 729 -6.32 -4.07 -4.51
N GLY A 730 -6.14 -5.37 -4.32
CA GLY A 730 -4.85 -5.97 -3.94
C GLY A 730 -4.76 -6.42 -2.50
N TYR A 731 -5.68 -5.97 -1.63
CA TYR A 731 -5.74 -6.41 -0.24
C TYR A 731 -6.76 -7.53 -0.05
N LEU A 732 -6.37 -8.51 0.77
CA LEU A 732 -7.28 -9.49 1.35
C LEU A 732 -7.73 -9.01 2.71
N THR A 733 -8.97 -9.29 3.05
CA THR A 733 -9.46 -9.19 4.42
C THR A 733 -10.13 -10.50 4.82
N THR A 734 -10.05 -10.84 6.08
CA THR A 734 -10.72 -12.01 6.66
C THR A 734 -12.25 -11.88 6.62
N ASP A 735 -12.76 -10.65 6.59
CA ASP A 735 -14.18 -10.37 6.39
C ASP A 735 -14.34 -9.09 5.55
N TYR A 736 -15.02 -9.19 4.40
CA TYR A 736 -15.23 -8.05 3.50
C TYR A 736 -16.06 -6.92 4.14
N ARG A 737 -16.78 -7.20 5.22
CA ARG A 737 -17.53 -6.20 6.00
C ARG A 737 -16.62 -5.24 6.77
N ASN A 738 -15.33 -5.57 6.92
CA ASN A 738 -14.31 -4.67 7.48
C ASN A 738 -13.88 -3.56 6.50
N PHE A 739 -14.28 -3.65 5.23
CA PHE A 739 -14.05 -2.57 4.28
C PHE A 739 -15.02 -1.41 4.48
N ASN A 740 -14.70 -0.24 3.92
CA ASN A 740 -15.63 0.89 3.85
C ASN A 740 -16.83 0.56 2.91
N ALA A 741 -17.92 1.34 3.04
CA ALA A 741 -19.16 1.09 2.30
C ALA A 741 -18.95 1.04 0.77
N GLY A 742 -18.11 1.91 0.20
CA GLY A 742 -17.81 1.90 -1.24
C GLY A 742 -17.14 0.59 -1.69
N LYS A 743 -16.21 0.05 -0.88
CA LYS A 743 -15.56 -1.23 -1.17
C LYS A 743 -16.49 -2.43 -1.02
N ILE A 744 -17.35 -2.40 -0.01
CA ILE A 744 -18.40 -3.41 0.14
C ILE A 744 -19.29 -3.41 -1.11
N LYS A 745 -19.71 -2.23 -1.56
CA LYS A 745 -20.56 -2.09 -2.74
C LYS A 745 -19.85 -2.56 -4.02
N GLU A 746 -18.57 -2.22 -4.20
CA GLU A 746 -17.74 -2.73 -5.30
C GLU A 746 -17.70 -4.26 -5.31
N CYS A 747 -17.50 -4.91 -4.15
CA CYS A 747 -17.53 -6.38 -4.05
C CYS A 747 -18.86 -6.99 -4.46
N LEU A 748 -19.98 -6.32 -4.12
CA LEU A 748 -21.32 -6.80 -4.42
C LEU A 748 -21.70 -6.59 -5.89
N ASP A 749 -21.16 -5.56 -6.54
CA ASP A 749 -21.44 -5.23 -7.95
C ASP A 749 -20.61 -6.07 -8.93
N ARG A 750 -19.63 -6.82 -8.47
CA ARG A 750 -18.74 -7.61 -9.33
C ARG A 750 -19.48 -8.69 -10.11
N VAL A 751 -19.26 -8.72 -11.40
CA VAL A 751 -19.69 -9.81 -12.27
C VAL A 751 -18.55 -10.81 -12.44
N LYS A 752 -18.90 -12.09 -12.56
CA LYS A 752 -17.94 -13.18 -12.76
C LYS A 752 -17.65 -13.32 -14.25
N HIS A 753 -16.43 -13.10 -14.66
CA HIS A 753 -16.03 -13.10 -16.06
C HIS A 753 -16.18 -14.47 -16.76
N SER A 754 -16.16 -15.57 -15.99
CA SER A 754 -16.40 -16.93 -16.50
C SER A 754 -17.82 -17.18 -17.02
N ASN A 755 -18.79 -16.29 -16.70
CA ASN A 755 -20.17 -16.44 -17.15
C ASN A 755 -20.41 -15.83 -18.54
N TYR A 756 -19.42 -15.16 -19.12
CA TYR A 756 -19.52 -14.50 -20.42
C TYR A 756 -18.53 -15.14 -21.39
N THR A 757 -19.07 -15.64 -22.50
CA THR A 757 -18.29 -16.13 -23.63
C THR A 757 -18.43 -15.10 -24.74
N ASP A 758 -17.50 -14.16 -24.84
CA ASP A 758 -17.27 -13.46 -26.09
C ASP A 758 -16.64 -14.48 -27.03
N PHE A 759 -17.09 -14.52 -28.24
CA PHE A 759 -16.50 -15.41 -29.24
C PHE A 759 -15.00 -15.12 -29.28
N LEU A 760 -14.18 -16.13 -29.01
CA LEU A 760 -12.79 -16.12 -29.47
C LEU A 760 -12.87 -15.69 -30.95
N PRO A 761 -12.03 -14.75 -31.44
CA PRO A 761 -11.87 -14.57 -32.84
C PRO A 761 -11.60 -15.96 -33.40
N THR A 762 -12.53 -16.49 -34.15
CA THR A 762 -12.31 -17.70 -34.93
C THR A 762 -11.18 -17.34 -35.86
N ASN A 763 -9.94 -17.83 -35.56
CA ASN A 763 -8.93 -17.93 -36.57
C ASN A 763 -9.62 -18.69 -37.71
N GLY A 764 -10.09 -17.92 -38.69
CA GLY A 764 -10.59 -18.50 -39.92
C GLY A 764 -9.43 -19.31 -40.49
N ASP A 765 -9.80 -20.52 -40.88
CA ASP A 765 -9.06 -21.56 -41.53
C ASP A 765 -8.83 -22.80 -40.65
N ASP A 766 -9.91 -23.57 -40.56
CA ASP A 766 -9.84 -25.02 -40.68
C ASP A 766 -11.26 -25.49 -41.07
N ALA A 767 -11.60 -25.24 -42.32
CA ALA A 767 -12.61 -25.98 -43.04
C ALA A 767 -11.86 -26.95 -43.96
N GLU A 768 -11.69 -28.17 -43.48
CA GLU A 768 -11.84 -29.43 -44.21
C GLU A 768 -11.44 -30.61 -43.34
#